data_0745266b22e5d65b8651477bb99ea799
#
_entry.id   0745266b22e5d65b8651477bb99ea799
#
_cell.length_a   1.000
_cell.length_b   1.000
_cell.length_c   1.000
_cell.angle_alpha   90.00
_cell.angle_beta   90.00
_cell.angle_gamma   90.00
#
_symmetry.space_group_name_H-M   'P 1'
#
loop_
_entity.id
_entity.type
_entity.pdbx_description
1 polymer ?
#
loop_
_entity_poly.entity_id
_entity_poly.type
_entity_poly.pdbx_seq_one_letter_code
_entity_poly.pdbx_strand_id
1 'polypeptide(L)'
;AVRSAEQLRSGVQSFHRGYFNQAWTSLEKAISYQPANSLAQIWLGRAQMMAGYEQEALRTWQQIVDANKGSALIRDWINVLTFRRGLGRELSSNQTMAVSTSLDGNLPGGHPFKRPTSVRSRPDGSFWVVAFGSNEVLRFDASFRLLDTFRGGFAGFDRPYDVVEDSDGTFFVSEYGANRIAKCNARGEKIATFGNTGKADGLLLGPQYMTADSRGTLWVTDWGHSRVVRYDRNGTFIQTITGIQGPTGIAAFENKLYVAEKSGKRILVYDLNGNRLGTEGEGTLDQPEGMAFTVSGKLLVADANRIMECDLENDSWVVRSDTSPFTKRLVQQAVTQNGDILGVDFDQNRVVLLSDVSALYAGLVVRVVRVNANSFPTVFADVTVENKLGSPVVGLNANNFIATESHAAVSSPSLALTNSDPVSNDVALLVERSPDIDANRADLEQAVADAYGAVTPRGRIKAVSAGAQPVREADFGETRLRFGRQALQAAPTPKWRFDLGVRLAGDELITGVTGAKKSIIYLSSGLLPAAAFSTYSLLELAAYLKNNDVAFFPVIVGNATPDEELSFLASETGGTLSFASAPGGMKDVLGNVQARLTSLYTLRFKSLTPPQFGDKYIPLEIEVTSQKVSGRDESGYYAPATTGSGAAGGQ
;
A
#
# COMPACT_ATOMS: atom_id res chain seq x y z
N ALA A 1 18.40 36.21 -19.41
CA ALA A 1 17.15 35.48 -19.70
C ALA A 1 17.43 34.14 -20.40
N VAL A 2 18.11 34.13 -21.60
CA VAL A 2 18.35 32.89 -22.39
C VAL A 2 19.08 31.82 -21.55
N ARG A 3 20.22 32.16 -20.95
CA ARG A 3 20.98 31.22 -20.10
C ARG A 3 20.17 30.70 -18.89
N SER A 4 19.30 31.53 -18.31
CA SER A 4 18.42 31.10 -17.24
C SER A 4 17.39 30.06 -17.74
N ALA A 5 16.80 30.27 -18.92
CA ALA A 5 15.86 29.34 -19.53
C ALA A 5 16.50 27.99 -19.90
N GLU A 6 17.74 28.02 -20.45
CA GLU A 6 18.49 26.78 -20.75
C GLU A 6 18.78 25.98 -19.49
N GLN A 7 19.21 26.64 -18.40
CA GLN A 7 19.50 25.97 -17.13
C GLN A 7 18.21 25.48 -16.46
N LEU A 8 17.12 26.22 -16.52
CA LEU A 8 15.81 25.77 -16.06
C LEU A 8 15.38 24.49 -16.80
N ARG A 9 15.48 24.49 -18.13
CA ARG A 9 15.17 23.31 -18.95
C ARG A 9 16.01 22.10 -18.53
N SER A 10 17.33 22.28 -18.42
CA SER A 10 18.26 21.24 -17.96
C SER A 10 17.87 20.71 -16.58
N GLY A 11 17.54 21.59 -15.64
CA GLY A 11 17.12 21.24 -14.30
C GLY A 11 15.84 20.42 -14.28
N VAL A 12 14.79 20.85 -15.01
CA VAL A 12 13.51 20.12 -15.09
C VAL A 12 13.69 18.76 -15.76
N GLN A 13 14.47 18.67 -16.83
CA GLN A 13 14.75 17.40 -17.50
C GLN A 13 15.54 16.44 -16.60
N SER A 14 16.54 16.93 -15.86
CA SER A 14 17.30 16.13 -14.90
C SER A 14 16.40 15.64 -13.75
N PHE A 15 15.52 16.48 -13.27
CA PHE A 15 14.52 16.11 -12.25
C PHE A 15 13.66 14.92 -12.71
N HIS A 16 13.07 14.99 -13.88
CA HIS A 16 12.20 13.94 -14.40
C HIS A 16 12.96 12.63 -14.73
N ARG A 17 14.28 12.70 -14.88
CA ARG A 17 15.16 11.51 -15.01
C ARG A 17 15.57 10.93 -13.65
N GLY A 18 15.24 11.58 -12.53
CA GLY A 18 15.63 11.18 -11.18
C GLY A 18 17.02 11.68 -10.75
N TYR A 19 17.69 12.53 -11.56
CA TYR A 19 19.00 13.10 -11.24
C TYR A 19 18.85 14.40 -10.42
N PHE A 20 18.35 14.27 -9.18
CA PHE A 20 17.95 15.42 -8.36
C PHE A 20 19.10 16.37 -8.01
N ASN A 21 20.31 15.86 -7.75
CA ASN A 21 21.48 16.70 -7.48
C ASN A 21 21.90 17.50 -8.71
N GLN A 22 21.81 16.93 -9.92
CA GLN A 22 22.06 17.65 -11.16
C GLN A 22 20.98 18.69 -11.44
N ALA A 23 19.71 18.32 -11.15
CA ALA A 23 18.59 19.25 -11.23
C ALA A 23 18.81 20.46 -10.32
N TRP A 24 19.17 20.21 -9.05
CA TRP A 24 19.50 21.25 -8.07
C TRP A 24 20.57 22.21 -8.60
N THR A 25 21.73 21.68 -9.00
CA THR A 25 22.84 22.50 -9.54
C THR A 25 22.43 23.34 -10.75
N SER A 26 21.66 22.78 -11.68
CA SER A 26 21.18 23.50 -12.86
C SER A 26 20.18 24.60 -12.49
N LEU A 27 19.28 24.35 -11.54
CA LEU A 27 18.28 25.31 -11.09
C LEU A 27 18.89 26.47 -10.28
N GLU A 28 19.93 26.22 -9.47
CA GLU A 28 20.71 27.29 -8.83
C GLU A 28 21.39 28.19 -9.86
N LYS A 29 21.97 27.60 -10.92
CA LYS A 29 22.52 28.38 -12.03
C LYS A 29 21.43 29.20 -12.75
N ALA A 30 20.24 28.63 -12.96
CA ALA A 30 19.13 29.37 -13.56
C ALA A 30 18.75 30.60 -12.72
N ILE A 31 18.68 30.44 -11.39
CA ILE A 31 18.38 31.52 -10.45
C ILE A 31 19.54 32.53 -10.39
N SER A 32 20.80 32.11 -10.43
CA SER A 32 21.94 33.03 -10.45
C SER A 32 21.95 33.95 -11.68
N TYR A 33 21.50 33.45 -12.84
CA TYR A 33 21.33 34.28 -14.05
C TYR A 33 20.08 35.16 -14.01
N GLN A 34 19.04 34.76 -13.30
CA GLN A 34 17.77 35.51 -13.18
C GLN A 34 17.15 35.24 -11.81
N PRO A 35 17.52 36.02 -10.77
CA PRO A 35 17.01 35.81 -9.40
C PRO A 35 15.49 35.89 -9.25
N ALA A 36 14.82 36.62 -10.14
CA ALA A 36 13.36 36.75 -10.15
C ALA A 36 12.60 35.59 -10.83
N ASN A 37 13.31 34.55 -11.30
CA ASN A 37 12.69 33.39 -11.97
C ASN A 37 12.01 32.49 -10.93
N SER A 38 10.73 32.76 -10.62
CA SER A 38 9.95 32.01 -9.64
C SER A 38 9.78 30.53 -10.04
N LEU A 39 9.66 30.22 -11.32
CA LEU A 39 9.57 28.84 -11.81
C LEU A 39 10.83 28.04 -11.47
N ALA A 40 12.02 28.63 -11.64
CA ALA A 40 13.28 27.98 -11.28
C ALA A 40 13.36 27.75 -9.74
N GLN A 41 12.87 28.70 -8.95
CA GLN A 41 12.82 28.56 -7.49
C GLN A 41 11.86 27.44 -7.04
N ILE A 42 10.68 27.33 -7.67
CA ILE A 42 9.71 26.25 -7.42
C ILE A 42 10.36 24.89 -7.69
N TRP A 43 10.99 24.73 -8.85
CA TRP A 43 11.66 23.50 -9.23
C TRP A 43 12.89 23.18 -8.36
N LEU A 44 13.60 24.21 -7.89
CA LEU A 44 14.68 24.04 -6.92
C LEU A 44 14.19 23.38 -5.63
N GLY A 45 13.13 23.89 -5.03
CA GLY A 45 12.55 23.28 -3.85
C GLY A 45 12.06 21.85 -4.09
N ARG A 46 11.48 21.55 -5.28
CA ARG A 46 11.12 20.18 -5.64
C ARG A 46 12.36 19.27 -5.72
N ALA A 47 13.44 19.72 -6.34
CA ALA A 47 14.67 18.94 -6.46
C ALA A 47 15.31 18.68 -5.10
N GLN A 48 15.33 19.68 -4.21
CA GLN A 48 15.81 19.57 -2.83
C GLN A 48 14.98 18.55 -2.04
N MET A 49 13.63 18.63 -2.11
CA MET A 49 12.74 17.70 -1.45
C MET A 49 12.96 16.25 -1.92
N MET A 50 13.00 16.01 -3.23
CA MET A 50 13.22 14.67 -3.78
C MET A 50 14.63 14.15 -3.53
N ALA A 51 15.61 15.02 -3.33
CA ALA A 51 16.96 14.66 -2.89
C ALA A 51 17.06 14.34 -1.39
N GLY A 52 15.98 14.52 -0.60
CA GLY A 52 15.92 14.27 0.84
C GLY A 52 16.20 15.50 1.71
N TYR A 53 16.45 16.67 1.12
CA TYR A 53 16.75 17.92 1.83
C TYR A 53 15.49 18.76 2.04
N GLU A 54 14.58 18.24 2.87
CA GLU A 54 13.26 18.87 3.12
C GLU A 54 13.35 20.24 3.78
N GLN A 55 14.37 20.49 4.62
CA GLN A 55 14.57 21.80 5.25
C GLN A 55 14.94 22.88 4.24
N GLU A 56 15.81 22.55 3.33
CA GLU A 56 16.22 23.43 2.24
C GLU A 56 15.05 23.72 1.31
N ALA A 57 14.25 22.70 0.98
CA ALA A 57 13.03 22.85 0.21
C ALA A 57 12.04 23.81 0.88
N LEU A 58 11.80 23.64 2.19
CA LEU A 58 10.95 24.55 2.97
C LEU A 58 11.46 25.99 2.94
N ARG A 59 12.76 26.20 3.15
CA ARG A 59 13.37 27.55 3.08
C ARG A 59 13.20 28.17 1.69
N THR A 60 13.45 27.40 0.64
CA THR A 60 13.31 27.86 -0.75
C THR A 60 11.88 28.26 -1.05
N TRP A 61 10.89 27.45 -0.66
CA TRP A 61 9.48 27.76 -0.89
C TRP A 61 8.97 28.90 0.00
N GLN A 62 9.44 29.00 1.25
CA GLN A 62 9.08 30.11 2.13
C GLN A 62 9.54 31.46 1.56
N GLN A 63 10.75 31.53 0.98
CA GLN A 63 11.23 32.73 0.30
C GLN A 63 10.32 33.18 -0.87
N ILE A 64 9.74 32.23 -1.59
CA ILE A 64 8.77 32.52 -2.67
C ILE A 64 7.49 33.13 -2.08
N VAL A 65 6.99 32.55 -1.00
CA VAL A 65 5.77 33.02 -0.32
C VAL A 65 5.99 34.42 0.27
N ASP A 66 7.12 34.65 0.93
CA ASP A 66 7.48 35.95 1.55
C ASP A 66 7.64 37.06 0.49
N ALA A 67 8.09 36.69 -0.72
CA ALA A 67 8.15 37.61 -1.85
C ALA A 67 6.78 37.83 -2.53
N ASN A 68 5.68 37.31 -1.99
CA ASN A 68 4.32 37.37 -2.53
C ASN A 68 4.17 36.76 -3.94
N LYS A 69 5.00 35.78 -4.28
CA LYS A 69 5.06 35.10 -5.60
C LYS A 69 4.58 33.65 -5.54
N GLY A 70 4.19 33.16 -4.36
CA GLY A 70 3.76 31.78 -4.16
C GLY A 70 2.31 31.56 -4.52
N SER A 71 2.01 30.46 -5.22
CA SER A 71 0.65 29.95 -5.40
C SER A 71 0.10 29.35 -4.09
N ALA A 72 -1.22 29.14 -4.03
CA ALA A 72 -1.84 28.42 -2.90
C ALA A 72 -1.20 27.04 -2.71
N LEU A 73 -0.85 26.36 -3.79
CA LEU A 73 -0.21 25.05 -3.80
C LEU A 73 1.13 25.02 -3.05
N ILE A 74 2.00 26.04 -3.23
CA ILE A 74 3.27 26.12 -2.50
C ILE A 74 3.03 26.25 -0.99
N ARG A 75 2.03 27.03 -0.60
CA ARG A 75 1.62 27.12 0.82
C ARG A 75 1.12 25.78 1.35
N ASP A 76 0.35 25.04 0.54
CA ASP A 76 -0.12 23.70 0.93
C ASP A 76 1.04 22.72 1.09
N TRP A 77 2.04 22.74 0.21
CA TRP A 77 3.26 21.92 0.38
C TRP A 77 4.03 22.25 1.65
N ILE A 78 4.22 23.54 1.94
CA ILE A 78 4.85 23.99 3.19
C ILE A 78 4.05 23.48 4.39
N ASN A 79 2.72 23.65 4.37
CA ASN A 79 1.84 23.20 5.45
C ASN A 79 1.90 21.70 5.66
N VAL A 80 1.85 20.90 4.59
CA VAL A 80 1.93 19.43 4.66
C VAL A 80 3.26 18.98 5.22
N LEU A 81 4.38 19.52 4.73
CA LEU A 81 5.71 19.14 5.23
C LEU A 81 5.89 19.56 6.69
N THR A 82 5.48 20.78 7.05
CA THR A 82 5.55 21.27 8.44
C THR A 82 4.68 20.43 9.36
N PHE A 83 3.47 20.08 8.94
CA PHE A 83 2.57 19.21 9.67
C PHE A 83 3.19 17.82 9.89
N ARG A 84 3.69 17.16 8.84
CA ARG A 84 4.31 15.83 8.92
C ARG A 84 5.55 15.80 9.82
N ARG A 85 6.30 16.87 9.87
CA ARG A 85 7.48 17.01 10.77
C ARG A 85 7.12 17.34 12.21
N GLY A 86 6.02 18.07 12.43
CA GLY A 86 5.50 18.40 13.76
C GLY A 86 4.75 17.27 14.44
N LEU A 87 4.28 16.30 13.67
CA LEU A 87 3.56 15.12 14.14
C LEU A 87 4.49 14.02 14.67
N GLY A 88 5.58 14.36 15.39
CA GLY A 88 6.35 13.33 16.05
C GLY A 88 5.41 12.31 16.74
N ARG A 89 5.53 11.05 16.38
CA ARG A 89 5.06 9.76 16.94
C ARG A 89 3.81 9.69 17.87
N GLU A 90 3.21 10.79 18.33
CA GLU A 90 2.14 10.78 19.35
C GLU A 90 0.71 10.65 18.77
N LEU A 91 0.52 10.61 17.45
CA LEU A 91 -0.82 10.54 16.84
C LEU A 91 -1.43 9.14 16.78
N SER A 92 -0.75 8.11 17.25
CA SER A 92 -1.22 6.73 17.07
C SER A 92 -2.23 6.23 18.10
N SER A 93 -2.41 6.89 19.25
CA SER A 93 -3.13 6.25 20.37
C SER A 93 -4.59 6.65 20.58
N ASN A 94 -5.08 7.76 19.98
CA ASN A 94 -6.44 8.23 20.23
C ASN A 94 -7.20 8.69 18.97
N GLN A 95 -6.97 8.05 17.83
CA GLN A 95 -7.70 8.39 16.60
C GLN A 95 -9.17 7.96 16.71
N THR A 96 -10.07 8.92 16.74
CA THR A 96 -11.51 8.67 16.69
C THR A 96 -11.95 8.58 15.23
N MET A 97 -12.58 7.45 14.86
CA MET A 97 -13.15 7.26 13.53
C MET A 97 -14.59 7.75 13.50
N ALA A 98 -14.95 8.47 12.45
CA ALA A 98 -16.32 8.95 12.24
C ALA A 98 -16.87 8.53 10.88
N VAL A 99 -18.19 8.44 10.77
CA VAL A 99 -18.85 8.13 9.49
C VAL A 99 -18.60 9.26 8.49
N SER A 100 -17.82 8.96 7.46
CA SER A 100 -17.48 9.91 6.39
C SER A 100 -18.47 9.86 5.23
N THR A 101 -18.88 8.66 4.84
CA THR A 101 -19.86 8.43 3.76
C THR A 101 -20.52 7.06 3.93
N SER A 102 -21.49 6.75 3.09
CA SER A 102 -22.15 5.44 3.08
C SER A 102 -22.55 5.01 1.67
N LEU A 103 -22.47 3.71 1.44
CA LEU A 103 -23.08 3.02 0.31
C LEU A 103 -24.48 2.57 0.75
N ASP A 104 -25.52 3.16 0.21
CA ASP A 104 -26.92 2.89 0.61
C ASP A 104 -27.61 2.02 -0.44
N GLY A 105 -27.99 0.81 -0.06
CA GLY A 105 -28.72 -0.14 -0.92
C GLY A 105 -30.15 0.26 -1.24
N ASN A 106 -30.68 1.34 -0.65
CA ASN A 106 -32.03 1.83 -0.92
C ASN A 106 -32.04 3.02 -1.90
N LEU A 107 -30.88 3.56 -2.31
CA LEU A 107 -30.82 4.76 -3.16
C LEU A 107 -31.36 4.48 -4.57
N PRO A 108 -32.28 5.32 -5.09
CA PRO A 108 -32.69 5.27 -6.48
C PRO A 108 -31.50 5.55 -7.41
N GLY A 109 -31.34 4.73 -8.46
CA GLY A 109 -30.26 4.87 -9.45
C GLY A 109 -28.95 4.19 -9.09
N GLY A 110 -28.80 3.68 -7.85
CA GLY A 110 -27.73 2.78 -7.45
C GLY A 110 -28.10 1.31 -7.67
N HIS A 111 -27.17 0.38 -7.36
CA HIS A 111 -27.49 -1.05 -7.30
C HIS A 111 -28.21 -1.34 -5.98
N PRO A 112 -29.49 -1.77 -5.99
CA PRO A 112 -30.22 -2.05 -4.76
C PRO A 112 -29.69 -3.33 -4.11
N PHE A 113 -29.42 -3.31 -2.82
CA PHE A 113 -29.10 -4.50 -2.03
C PHE A 113 -29.81 -4.44 -0.66
N LYS A 114 -30.09 -5.61 -0.12
CA LYS A 114 -30.86 -5.72 1.13
C LYS A 114 -30.15 -6.59 2.15
N ARG A 115 -30.22 -6.16 3.41
CA ARG A 115 -29.70 -6.88 4.58
C ARG A 115 -28.25 -7.35 4.35
N PRO A 116 -27.30 -6.44 4.14
CA PRO A 116 -25.91 -6.82 4.01
C PRO A 116 -25.43 -7.45 5.33
N THR A 117 -24.68 -8.54 5.25
CA THR A 117 -24.16 -9.29 6.40
C THR A 117 -22.66 -9.23 6.54
N SER A 118 -21.95 -9.06 5.43
CA SER A 118 -20.49 -9.05 5.44
C SER A 118 -19.93 -8.03 4.48
N VAL A 119 -18.77 -7.50 4.85
CA VAL A 119 -17.87 -6.71 4.02
C VAL A 119 -16.45 -7.24 4.17
N ARG A 120 -15.72 -7.36 3.06
CA ARG A 120 -14.32 -7.82 3.04
C ARG A 120 -13.51 -6.92 2.12
N SER A 121 -12.45 -6.32 2.63
CA SER A 121 -11.55 -5.51 1.81
C SER A 121 -10.57 -6.40 1.03
N ARG A 122 -10.11 -5.90 -0.14
CA ARG A 122 -9.16 -6.57 -1.00
C ARG A 122 -7.88 -5.75 -1.15
N PRO A 123 -6.75 -6.39 -1.47
CA PRO A 123 -5.46 -5.69 -1.61
C PRO A 123 -5.43 -4.61 -2.70
N ASP A 124 -6.31 -4.73 -3.73
CA ASP A 124 -6.45 -3.74 -4.80
C ASP A 124 -7.31 -2.52 -4.43
N GLY A 125 -7.74 -2.43 -3.16
CA GLY A 125 -8.61 -1.36 -2.63
C GLY A 125 -10.09 -1.57 -2.92
N SER A 126 -10.47 -2.56 -3.74
CA SER A 126 -11.86 -2.96 -3.90
C SER A 126 -12.35 -3.72 -2.66
N PHE A 127 -13.66 -3.94 -2.55
CA PHE A 127 -14.23 -4.67 -1.43
C PHE A 127 -15.48 -5.46 -1.84
N TRP A 128 -15.70 -6.54 -1.12
CA TRP A 128 -16.88 -7.37 -1.23
C TRP A 128 -17.98 -6.88 -0.30
N VAL A 129 -19.22 -7.01 -0.72
CA VAL A 129 -20.43 -6.86 0.11
C VAL A 129 -21.32 -8.07 -0.11
N VAL A 130 -21.68 -8.76 0.96
CA VAL A 130 -22.62 -9.89 0.89
C VAL A 130 -24.01 -9.40 1.24
N ALA A 131 -24.90 -9.44 0.27
CA ALA A 131 -26.28 -8.96 0.37
C ALA A 131 -27.24 -10.15 0.63
N PHE A 132 -27.35 -10.53 1.89
CA PHE A 132 -28.17 -11.65 2.36
C PHE A 132 -29.62 -11.59 1.87
N GLY A 133 -30.24 -10.41 1.94
CA GLY A 133 -31.64 -10.23 1.55
C GLY A 133 -31.88 -10.15 0.04
N SER A 134 -30.82 -9.95 -0.76
CA SER A 134 -30.90 -9.93 -2.23
C SER A 134 -30.33 -11.18 -2.87
N ASN A 135 -29.77 -12.12 -2.09
CA ASN A 135 -29.11 -13.34 -2.58
C ASN A 135 -27.93 -13.05 -3.54
N GLU A 136 -27.15 -12.02 -3.25
CA GLU A 136 -26.06 -11.56 -4.09
C GLU A 136 -24.77 -11.35 -3.29
N VAL A 137 -23.65 -11.54 -3.97
CA VAL A 137 -22.33 -11.09 -3.52
C VAL A 137 -21.88 -10.02 -4.51
N LEU A 138 -21.57 -8.84 -4.01
CA LEU A 138 -21.27 -7.65 -4.79
C LEU A 138 -19.80 -7.28 -4.63
N ARG A 139 -19.19 -6.74 -5.67
CA ARG A 139 -17.84 -6.18 -5.60
C ARG A 139 -17.87 -4.71 -6.00
N PHE A 140 -17.30 -3.85 -5.15
CA PHE A 140 -17.22 -2.41 -5.36
C PHE A 140 -15.77 -1.96 -5.40
N ASP A 141 -15.47 -0.89 -6.15
CA ASP A 141 -14.18 -0.21 -6.07
C ASP A 141 -14.12 0.72 -4.84
N ALA A 142 -12.93 1.31 -4.57
CA ALA A 142 -12.72 2.23 -3.44
C ALA A 142 -13.60 3.49 -3.51
N SER A 143 -14.16 3.82 -4.67
CA SER A 143 -15.07 4.95 -4.89
C SER A 143 -16.56 4.55 -4.79
N PHE A 144 -16.85 3.33 -4.33
CA PHE A 144 -18.20 2.77 -4.19
C PHE A 144 -18.93 2.52 -5.52
N ARG A 145 -18.18 2.43 -6.62
CA ARG A 145 -18.76 2.03 -7.89
C ARG A 145 -18.83 0.50 -7.96
N LEU A 146 -19.99 -0.02 -8.36
CA LEU A 146 -20.19 -1.45 -8.56
C LEU A 146 -19.31 -1.95 -9.71
N LEU A 147 -18.50 -2.97 -9.43
CA LEU A 147 -17.66 -3.65 -10.40
C LEU A 147 -18.33 -4.92 -10.91
N ASP A 148 -18.80 -5.77 -9.98
CA ASP A 148 -19.39 -7.07 -10.31
C ASP A 148 -20.56 -7.42 -9.39
N THR A 149 -21.47 -8.22 -9.92
CA THR A 149 -22.60 -8.84 -9.21
C THR A 149 -22.56 -10.35 -9.43
N PHE A 150 -22.35 -11.09 -8.34
CA PHE A 150 -22.32 -12.55 -8.35
C PHE A 150 -23.61 -13.10 -7.75
N ARG A 151 -24.26 -14.02 -8.46
CA ARG A 151 -25.53 -14.64 -8.06
C ARG A 151 -25.43 -16.14 -7.86
N GLY A 152 -24.22 -16.74 -7.95
CA GLY A 152 -24.02 -18.18 -7.74
C GLY A 152 -24.42 -19.06 -8.94
N GLY A 153 -24.34 -18.52 -10.16
CA GLY A 153 -24.70 -19.23 -11.39
C GLY A 153 -26.20 -19.54 -11.50
N PHE A 154 -26.55 -20.59 -12.26
CA PHE A 154 -27.95 -20.96 -12.51
C PHE A 154 -28.73 -21.35 -11.24
N ALA A 155 -28.06 -21.99 -10.26
CA ALA A 155 -28.71 -22.42 -9.02
C ALA A 155 -28.95 -21.27 -8.00
N GLY A 156 -28.36 -20.11 -8.23
CA GLY A 156 -28.43 -18.97 -7.31
C GLY A 156 -27.77 -19.20 -5.98
N PHE A 157 -27.51 -18.11 -5.22
CA PHE A 157 -27.20 -18.20 -3.77
C PHE A 157 -28.50 -18.25 -2.97
N ASP A 158 -28.45 -18.93 -1.82
CA ASP A 158 -29.57 -18.95 -0.86
C ASP A 158 -29.14 -18.32 0.46
N ARG A 159 -29.50 -17.06 0.65
CA ARG A 159 -29.13 -16.24 1.81
C ARG A 159 -27.63 -16.30 2.11
N PRO A 160 -26.80 -15.80 1.18
CA PRO A 160 -25.36 -15.75 1.40
C PRO A 160 -25.07 -14.89 2.62
N TYR A 161 -24.12 -15.30 3.48
CA TYR A 161 -23.84 -14.62 4.72
C TYR A 161 -22.45 -13.98 4.76
N ASP A 162 -21.42 -14.69 4.32
CA ASP A 162 -20.05 -14.21 4.28
C ASP A 162 -19.30 -14.69 3.03
N VAL A 163 -18.21 -14.03 2.69
CA VAL A 163 -17.33 -14.38 1.59
C VAL A 163 -15.87 -14.40 2.04
N VAL A 164 -15.13 -15.40 1.61
CA VAL A 164 -13.67 -15.50 1.79
C VAL A 164 -13.03 -15.81 0.45
N GLU A 165 -12.13 -14.94 0.00
CA GLU A 165 -11.38 -15.10 -1.26
C GLU A 165 -10.09 -15.89 -1.01
N ASP A 166 -9.76 -16.80 -1.92
CA ASP A 166 -8.50 -17.53 -1.92
C ASP A 166 -7.47 -16.83 -2.84
N SER A 167 -6.20 -17.14 -2.65
CA SER A 167 -5.08 -16.55 -3.39
C SER A 167 -5.08 -16.83 -4.90
N ASP A 168 -5.83 -17.84 -5.35
CA ASP A 168 -5.99 -18.20 -6.76
C ASP A 168 -7.17 -17.49 -7.47
N GLY A 169 -7.87 -16.59 -6.74
CA GLY A 169 -9.05 -15.88 -7.22
C GLY A 169 -10.35 -16.69 -7.15
N THR A 170 -10.34 -17.92 -6.62
CA THR A 170 -11.55 -18.61 -6.19
C THR A 170 -12.06 -18.02 -4.88
N PHE A 171 -13.34 -18.15 -4.58
CA PHE A 171 -13.88 -17.65 -3.32
C PHE A 171 -14.95 -18.60 -2.76
N PHE A 172 -15.07 -18.57 -1.44
CA PHE A 172 -16.06 -19.34 -0.69
C PHE A 172 -17.18 -18.42 -0.22
N VAL A 173 -18.43 -18.89 -0.31
CA VAL A 173 -19.62 -18.20 0.18
C VAL A 173 -20.34 -19.09 1.15
N SER A 174 -20.58 -18.64 2.38
CA SER A 174 -21.49 -19.34 3.29
C SER A 174 -22.93 -19.07 2.88
N GLU A 175 -23.69 -20.11 2.61
CA GLU A 175 -25.10 -20.03 2.27
C GLU A 175 -25.94 -20.44 3.49
N TYR A 176 -26.36 -19.44 4.27
CA TYR A 176 -27.14 -19.62 5.51
C TYR A 176 -28.44 -20.38 5.25
N GLY A 177 -29.17 -20.06 4.16
CA GLY A 177 -30.45 -20.70 3.83
C GLY A 177 -30.29 -22.14 3.36
N ALA A 178 -29.22 -22.41 2.61
CA ALA A 178 -28.93 -23.75 2.08
C ALA A 178 -28.08 -24.62 3.04
N ASN A 179 -27.68 -24.10 4.20
CA ASN A 179 -26.86 -24.82 5.21
C ASN A 179 -25.57 -25.41 4.61
N ARG A 180 -24.85 -24.66 3.77
CA ARG A 180 -23.66 -25.15 3.08
C ARG A 180 -22.66 -24.03 2.79
N ILE A 181 -21.49 -24.42 2.35
CA ILE A 181 -20.50 -23.53 1.77
C ILE A 181 -20.45 -23.78 0.25
N ALA A 182 -20.53 -22.71 -0.53
CA ALA A 182 -20.34 -22.76 -1.97
C ALA A 182 -18.91 -22.29 -2.29
N LYS A 183 -18.15 -23.09 -3.05
CA LYS A 183 -16.88 -22.69 -3.67
C LYS A 183 -17.19 -22.19 -5.08
N CYS A 184 -16.74 -20.97 -5.40
CA CYS A 184 -16.98 -20.32 -6.68
C CYS A 184 -15.64 -20.04 -7.39
N ASN A 185 -15.69 -20.06 -8.74
CA ASN A 185 -14.57 -19.55 -9.54
C ASN A 185 -14.59 -18.00 -9.58
N ALA A 186 -13.58 -17.38 -10.17
CA ALA A 186 -13.48 -15.94 -10.31
C ALA A 186 -14.65 -15.27 -11.08
N ARG A 187 -15.46 -16.03 -11.81
CA ARG A 187 -16.67 -15.55 -12.50
C ARG A 187 -17.92 -15.66 -11.64
N GLY A 188 -17.82 -16.19 -10.42
CA GLY A 188 -18.95 -16.38 -9.51
C GLY A 188 -19.80 -17.62 -9.78
N GLU A 189 -19.32 -18.55 -10.61
CA GLU A 189 -19.98 -19.81 -10.86
C GLU A 189 -19.62 -20.82 -9.77
N LYS A 190 -20.60 -21.49 -9.18
CA LYS A 190 -20.36 -22.54 -8.19
C LYS A 190 -19.67 -23.73 -8.83
N ILE A 191 -18.47 -24.05 -8.36
CA ILE A 191 -17.68 -25.20 -8.82
C ILE A 191 -17.74 -26.39 -7.86
N ALA A 192 -18.05 -26.15 -6.57
CA ALA A 192 -18.28 -27.17 -5.56
C ALA A 192 -19.17 -26.64 -4.43
N THR A 193 -19.78 -27.55 -3.68
CA THR A 193 -20.49 -27.24 -2.44
C THR A 193 -20.18 -28.31 -1.41
N PHE A 194 -20.10 -27.91 -0.12
CA PHE A 194 -19.85 -28.82 1.01
C PHE A 194 -20.54 -28.31 2.27
N GLY A 195 -20.56 -29.14 3.31
CA GLY A 195 -21.21 -28.79 4.57
C GLY A 195 -22.62 -29.36 4.67
N ASN A 196 -23.50 -29.12 3.75
CA ASN A 196 -24.90 -29.58 3.69
C ASN A 196 -25.64 -29.66 5.05
N THR A 197 -26.94 -29.76 5.06
CA THR A 197 -27.75 -29.80 6.29
C THR A 197 -27.55 -31.07 7.12
N GLY A 198 -27.25 -30.96 8.41
CA GLY A 198 -27.19 -32.10 9.32
C GLY A 198 -26.37 -31.84 10.57
N LYS A 199 -26.41 -32.78 11.53
CA LYS A 199 -25.71 -32.70 12.83
C LYS A 199 -24.36 -33.42 12.85
N ALA A 200 -24.14 -34.33 11.91
CA ALA A 200 -22.88 -35.10 11.86
C ALA A 200 -21.68 -34.18 11.62
N ASP A 201 -20.49 -34.72 11.79
CA ASP A 201 -19.24 -34.02 11.53
C ASP A 201 -19.19 -33.54 10.07
N GLY A 202 -18.79 -32.29 9.89
CA GLY A 202 -18.72 -31.65 8.58
C GLY A 202 -20.07 -31.25 7.98
N LEU A 203 -21.21 -31.43 8.65
CA LEU A 203 -22.53 -30.92 8.23
C LEU A 203 -22.84 -29.62 8.99
N LEU A 204 -23.66 -28.74 8.41
CA LEU A 204 -23.91 -27.39 8.90
C LEU A 204 -25.41 -27.10 9.12
N LEU A 205 -25.68 -26.11 9.99
CA LEU A 205 -27.00 -25.51 10.18
C LEU A 205 -26.86 -23.99 10.37
N GLY A 206 -27.21 -23.21 9.35
CA GLY A 206 -27.09 -21.76 9.37
C GLY A 206 -25.64 -21.29 9.49
N PRO A 207 -24.71 -21.67 8.58
CA PRO A 207 -23.35 -21.17 8.59
C PRO A 207 -23.33 -19.66 8.41
N GLN A 208 -22.53 -18.96 9.22
CA GLN A 208 -22.41 -17.51 9.18
C GLN A 208 -21.02 -17.08 8.69
N TYR A 209 -20.17 -16.61 9.58
CA TYR A 209 -18.87 -16.05 9.21
C TYR A 209 -17.82 -17.12 8.97
N MET A 210 -16.86 -16.77 8.15
CA MET A 210 -15.75 -17.65 7.79
C MET A 210 -14.41 -16.91 7.89
N THR A 211 -13.34 -17.66 8.08
CA THR A 211 -11.97 -17.14 7.97
C THR A 211 -11.05 -18.23 7.46
N ALA A 212 -10.04 -17.84 6.66
CA ALA A 212 -8.94 -18.73 6.30
C ALA A 212 -7.79 -18.54 7.29
N ASP A 213 -7.15 -19.64 7.72
CA ASP A 213 -5.99 -19.58 8.59
C ASP A 213 -4.68 -19.59 7.79
N SER A 214 -3.54 -19.42 8.47
CA SER A 214 -2.20 -19.43 7.88
C SER A 214 -1.83 -20.76 7.19
N ARG A 215 -2.54 -21.84 7.50
CA ARG A 215 -2.40 -23.17 6.87
C ARG A 215 -3.26 -23.31 5.60
N GLY A 216 -4.04 -22.27 5.29
CA GLY A 216 -4.97 -22.23 4.15
C GLY A 216 -6.22 -23.08 4.36
N THR A 217 -6.62 -23.38 5.58
CA THR A 217 -7.86 -24.08 5.89
C THR A 217 -8.96 -23.10 6.25
N LEU A 218 -10.21 -23.47 6.00
CA LEU A 218 -11.39 -22.63 6.18
C LEU A 218 -12.09 -22.98 7.49
N TRP A 219 -12.26 -22.00 8.36
CA TRP A 219 -13.04 -22.10 9.60
C TRP A 219 -14.39 -21.41 9.41
N VAL A 220 -15.45 -22.05 9.86
CA VAL A 220 -16.85 -21.63 9.65
C VAL A 220 -17.59 -21.64 10.98
N THR A 221 -18.28 -20.55 11.33
CA THR A 221 -19.20 -20.53 12.46
C THR A 221 -20.51 -21.20 12.05
N ASP A 222 -20.84 -22.32 12.71
CA ASP A 222 -22.06 -23.11 12.53
C ASP A 222 -23.04 -22.73 13.65
N TRP A 223 -23.73 -21.61 13.43
CA TRP A 223 -24.55 -20.93 14.43
C TRP A 223 -25.64 -21.84 15.02
N GLY A 224 -26.33 -22.58 14.17
CA GLY A 224 -27.45 -23.43 14.58
C GLY A 224 -27.03 -24.65 15.43
N HIS A 225 -25.76 -25.07 15.36
CA HIS A 225 -25.21 -26.14 16.19
C HIS A 225 -24.28 -25.66 17.30
N SER A 226 -24.15 -24.34 17.51
CA SER A 226 -23.31 -23.75 18.58
C SER A 226 -21.86 -24.26 18.54
N ARG A 227 -21.25 -24.27 17.34
CA ARG A 227 -19.92 -24.81 17.10
C ARG A 227 -19.20 -24.06 15.99
N VAL A 228 -17.89 -24.32 15.84
CA VAL A 228 -17.07 -23.91 14.69
C VAL A 228 -16.58 -25.16 13.99
N VAL A 229 -16.65 -25.19 12.65
CA VAL A 229 -16.24 -26.32 11.83
C VAL A 229 -15.07 -25.92 10.94
N ARG A 230 -14.09 -26.81 10.79
CA ARG A 230 -12.91 -26.62 9.92
C ARG A 230 -12.94 -27.53 8.73
N TYR A 231 -12.65 -26.98 7.56
CA TYR A 231 -12.50 -27.69 6.30
C TYR A 231 -11.16 -27.39 5.65
N ASP A 232 -10.69 -28.31 4.78
CA ASP A 232 -9.66 -27.99 3.82
C ASP A 232 -10.24 -27.14 2.65
N ARG A 233 -9.39 -26.72 1.73
CA ARG A 233 -9.78 -25.92 0.53
C ARG A 233 -10.68 -26.68 -0.45
N ASN A 234 -10.76 -28.01 -0.32
CA ASN A 234 -11.60 -28.86 -1.17
C ASN A 234 -12.96 -29.17 -0.52
N GLY A 235 -13.16 -28.70 0.73
CA GLY A 235 -14.37 -28.94 1.49
C GLY A 235 -14.35 -30.24 2.29
N THR A 236 -13.18 -30.86 2.47
CA THR A 236 -13.04 -32.03 3.33
C THR A 236 -13.05 -31.58 4.79
N PHE A 237 -13.89 -32.22 5.60
CA PHE A 237 -13.96 -31.97 7.03
C PHE A 237 -12.63 -32.31 7.72
N ILE A 238 -12.20 -31.44 8.64
CA ILE A 238 -10.98 -31.63 9.44
C ILE A 238 -11.31 -31.80 10.91
N GLN A 239 -12.05 -30.85 11.50
CA GLN A 239 -12.38 -30.87 12.94
C GLN A 239 -13.53 -29.96 13.29
N THR A 240 -14.03 -30.10 14.53
CA THR A 240 -15.06 -29.27 15.13
C THR A 240 -14.61 -28.76 16.50
N ILE A 241 -14.88 -27.49 16.80
CA ILE A 241 -14.82 -26.90 18.15
C ILE A 241 -16.24 -26.71 18.63
N THR A 242 -16.61 -27.37 19.72
CA THR A 242 -17.97 -27.36 20.29
C THR A 242 -18.07 -26.49 21.55
N GLY A 243 -19.31 -26.24 22.01
CA GLY A 243 -19.58 -25.56 23.28
C GLY A 243 -19.50 -24.04 23.20
N ILE A 244 -19.63 -23.44 22.01
CA ILE A 244 -19.61 -21.99 21.78
C ILE A 244 -21.06 -21.51 21.66
N GLN A 245 -21.54 -20.71 22.62
CA GLN A 245 -22.93 -20.28 22.63
C GLN A 245 -23.21 -19.08 21.74
N GLY A 246 -23.85 -19.33 20.58
CA GLY A 246 -24.13 -18.31 19.58
C GLY A 246 -22.85 -17.77 18.93
N PRO A 247 -22.05 -18.66 18.24
CA PRO A 247 -20.86 -18.24 17.55
C PRO A 247 -21.23 -17.30 16.38
N THR A 248 -20.70 -16.08 16.38
CA THR A 248 -20.89 -15.09 15.33
C THR A 248 -19.58 -14.86 14.59
N GLY A 249 -18.93 -13.72 14.76
CA GLY A 249 -17.69 -13.39 14.07
C GLY A 249 -16.56 -14.37 14.33
N ILE A 250 -15.71 -14.56 13.33
CA ILE A 250 -14.52 -15.40 13.42
C ILE A 250 -13.37 -14.73 12.66
N ALA A 251 -12.18 -14.73 13.23
CA ALA A 251 -10.99 -14.22 12.60
C ALA A 251 -9.77 -15.07 12.97
N ALA A 252 -8.91 -15.35 12.01
CA ALA A 252 -7.62 -15.97 12.22
C ALA A 252 -6.53 -14.90 12.11
N PHE A 253 -5.63 -14.86 13.08
CA PHE A 253 -4.48 -13.97 13.05
C PHE A 253 -3.26 -14.69 13.62
N GLU A 254 -2.14 -14.62 12.94
CA GLU A 254 -0.95 -15.42 13.22
C GLU A 254 -1.30 -16.92 13.30
N ASN A 255 -1.11 -17.55 14.46
CA ASN A 255 -1.43 -18.96 14.70
C ASN A 255 -2.59 -19.12 15.70
N LYS A 256 -3.46 -18.11 15.81
CA LYS A 256 -4.61 -18.12 16.71
C LYS A 256 -5.92 -17.92 15.95
N LEU A 257 -6.98 -18.47 16.51
CA LEU A 257 -8.36 -18.33 16.04
C LEU A 257 -9.17 -17.61 17.11
N TYR A 258 -9.84 -16.54 16.72
CA TYR A 258 -10.71 -15.72 17.58
C TYR A 258 -12.14 -15.94 17.15
N VAL A 259 -13.03 -16.26 18.10
CA VAL A 259 -14.44 -16.55 17.86
C VAL A 259 -15.30 -15.69 18.78
N ALA A 260 -16.18 -14.88 18.23
CA ALA A 260 -17.13 -14.11 19.00
C ALA A 260 -18.23 -15.03 19.55
N GLU A 261 -18.37 -15.09 20.84
CA GLU A 261 -19.45 -15.77 21.55
C GLU A 261 -20.48 -14.74 21.98
N LYS A 262 -21.51 -14.54 21.17
CA LYS A 262 -22.50 -13.47 21.36
C LYS A 262 -23.25 -13.61 22.66
N SER A 263 -23.71 -14.82 23.02
CA SER A 263 -24.41 -15.07 24.26
C SER A 263 -23.55 -14.90 25.52
N GLY A 264 -22.23 -15.12 25.38
CA GLY A 264 -21.26 -14.92 26.45
C GLY A 264 -20.68 -13.51 26.49
N LYS A 265 -21.00 -12.64 25.50
CA LYS A 265 -20.51 -11.26 25.38
C LYS A 265 -18.97 -11.16 25.44
N ARG A 266 -18.29 -12.05 24.73
CA ARG A 266 -16.84 -12.21 24.79
C ARG A 266 -16.28 -12.82 23.51
N ILE A 267 -14.97 -12.83 23.39
CA ILE A 267 -14.21 -13.48 22.32
C ILE A 267 -13.49 -14.69 22.93
N LEU A 268 -13.68 -15.87 22.34
CA LEU A 268 -12.95 -17.08 22.71
C LEU A 268 -11.71 -17.19 21.81
N VAL A 269 -10.56 -17.50 22.40
CA VAL A 269 -9.27 -17.62 21.70
C VAL A 269 -8.84 -19.08 21.71
N TYR A 270 -8.48 -19.59 20.52
CA TYR A 270 -8.02 -20.96 20.31
C TYR A 270 -6.68 -20.96 19.54
N ASP A 271 -5.92 -22.03 19.70
CA ASP A 271 -4.86 -22.36 18.73
C ASP A 271 -5.46 -22.97 17.45
N LEU A 272 -4.64 -23.12 16.39
CA LEU A 272 -5.09 -23.74 15.13
C LEU A 272 -5.29 -25.27 15.23
N ASN A 273 -5.10 -25.88 16.38
CA ASN A 273 -5.47 -27.26 16.68
C ASN A 273 -6.80 -27.38 17.43
N GLY A 274 -7.43 -26.22 17.73
CA GLY A 274 -8.72 -26.14 18.41
C GLY A 274 -8.65 -26.17 19.93
N ASN A 275 -7.47 -26.04 20.53
CA ASN A 275 -7.32 -25.93 21.98
C ASN A 275 -7.63 -24.52 22.44
N ARG A 276 -8.45 -24.37 23.46
CA ARG A 276 -8.78 -23.06 24.03
C ARG A 276 -7.58 -22.47 24.76
N LEU A 277 -7.21 -21.25 24.38
CA LEU A 277 -6.09 -20.50 24.96
C LEU A 277 -6.54 -19.48 26.00
N GLY A 278 -7.70 -18.83 25.75
CA GLY A 278 -8.16 -17.75 26.63
C GLY A 278 -9.51 -17.18 26.22
N THR A 279 -9.77 -15.99 26.77
CA THR A 279 -10.98 -15.21 26.54
C THR A 279 -10.62 -13.74 26.58
N GLU A 280 -11.19 -12.95 25.65
CA GLU A 280 -10.98 -11.50 25.54
C GLU A 280 -12.30 -10.76 25.65
N GLY A 281 -12.28 -9.51 26.14
CA GLY A 281 -13.41 -8.59 26.13
C GLY A 281 -14.55 -8.95 27.06
N GLU A 282 -14.39 -9.88 27.99
CA GLU A 282 -15.41 -10.23 28.99
C GLU A 282 -15.69 -9.02 29.91
N GLY A 283 -16.95 -8.63 30.05
CA GLY A 283 -17.37 -7.43 30.79
C GLY A 283 -17.22 -6.10 30.02
N THR A 284 -16.62 -6.12 28.85
CA THR A 284 -16.41 -4.92 27.99
C THR A 284 -17.35 -4.92 26.79
N LEU A 285 -17.55 -6.07 26.17
CA LEU A 285 -18.41 -6.24 25.00
C LEU A 285 -19.87 -6.44 25.40
N ASP A 286 -20.78 -5.97 24.53
CA ASP A 286 -22.23 -6.10 24.74
C ASP A 286 -22.89 -7.05 23.73
N GLN A 287 -22.66 -6.83 22.44
CA GLN A 287 -23.22 -7.64 21.34
C GLN A 287 -22.13 -7.89 20.27
N PRO A 288 -21.08 -8.65 20.60
CA PRO A 288 -20.01 -8.90 19.63
C PRO A 288 -20.54 -9.68 18.43
N GLU A 289 -20.27 -9.16 17.24
CA GLU A 289 -20.63 -9.75 15.95
C GLU A 289 -19.35 -10.01 15.13
N GLY A 290 -19.18 -9.38 13.98
CA GLY A 290 -18.04 -9.56 13.12
C GLY A 290 -16.72 -9.03 13.68
N MET A 291 -15.63 -9.60 13.21
CA MET A 291 -14.27 -9.25 13.64
C MET A 291 -13.34 -9.06 12.47
N ALA A 292 -12.34 -8.20 12.63
CA ALA A 292 -11.24 -8.01 11.67
C ALA A 292 -9.98 -7.61 12.43
N PHE A 293 -8.82 -7.84 11.83
CA PHE A 293 -7.53 -7.36 12.32
C PHE A 293 -7.05 -6.15 11.53
N THR A 294 -6.46 -5.18 12.23
CA THR A 294 -5.71 -4.11 11.59
C THR A 294 -4.36 -4.62 11.09
N VAL A 295 -3.71 -3.87 10.22
CA VAL A 295 -2.34 -4.18 9.75
C VAL A 295 -1.34 -4.23 10.93
N SER A 296 -1.58 -3.45 11.99
CA SER A 296 -0.77 -3.46 13.21
C SER A 296 -1.11 -4.58 14.20
N GLY A 297 -1.97 -5.55 13.84
CA GLY A 297 -2.32 -6.69 14.68
C GLY A 297 -3.36 -6.41 15.77
N LYS A 298 -4.00 -5.25 15.80
CA LYS A 298 -5.08 -4.96 16.75
C LYS A 298 -6.39 -5.58 16.28
N LEU A 299 -7.15 -6.14 17.23
CA LEU A 299 -8.44 -6.75 16.95
C LEU A 299 -9.55 -5.70 16.94
N LEU A 300 -10.31 -5.62 15.85
CA LEU A 300 -11.53 -4.83 15.75
C LEU A 300 -12.75 -5.73 15.89
N VAL A 301 -13.74 -5.29 16.69
CA VAL A 301 -14.99 -6.02 16.92
C VAL A 301 -16.16 -5.08 16.68
N ALA A 302 -17.12 -5.49 15.83
CA ALA A 302 -18.44 -4.85 15.76
C ALA A 302 -19.24 -5.21 17.01
N ASP A 303 -19.61 -4.21 17.80
CA ASP A 303 -20.32 -4.37 19.08
C ASP A 303 -21.51 -3.41 19.15
N ALA A 304 -22.69 -3.88 18.80
CA ALA A 304 -23.90 -3.09 18.62
C ALA A 304 -23.69 -1.95 17.58
N ASN A 305 -23.61 -0.68 18.01
CA ASN A 305 -23.35 0.47 17.16
C ASN A 305 -21.91 0.98 17.26
N ARG A 306 -21.02 0.20 17.88
CA ARG A 306 -19.64 0.60 18.12
C ARG A 306 -18.67 -0.31 17.38
N ILE A 307 -17.52 0.25 17.03
CA ILE A 307 -16.34 -0.51 16.70
C ILE A 307 -15.41 -0.45 17.90
N MET A 308 -15.20 -1.60 18.52
CA MET A 308 -14.27 -1.78 19.62
C MET A 308 -12.91 -2.21 19.08
N GLU A 309 -11.84 -1.64 19.60
CA GLU A 309 -10.46 -2.04 19.27
C GLU A 309 -9.79 -2.61 20.51
N CYS A 310 -9.17 -3.76 20.37
CA CYS A 310 -8.36 -4.40 21.40
C CYS A 310 -6.89 -4.45 20.98
N ASP A 311 -6.05 -3.96 21.88
CA ASP A 311 -4.61 -4.24 21.85
C ASP A 311 -4.40 -5.53 22.66
N LEU A 312 -4.16 -6.63 21.95
CA LEU A 312 -4.03 -7.97 22.55
C LEU A 312 -2.75 -8.17 23.38
N GLU A 313 -1.74 -7.32 23.17
CA GLU A 313 -0.50 -7.39 23.96
C GLU A 313 -0.68 -6.74 25.36
N ASN A 314 -1.46 -5.67 25.41
CA ASN A 314 -1.67 -4.88 26.62
C ASN A 314 -3.04 -5.12 27.26
N ASP A 315 -3.87 -6.01 26.71
CA ASP A 315 -5.27 -6.26 27.11
C ASP A 315 -6.06 -4.97 27.31
N SER A 316 -5.92 -4.04 26.36
CA SER A 316 -6.58 -2.73 26.44
C SER A 316 -7.65 -2.57 25.37
N TRP A 317 -8.85 -2.19 25.79
CA TRP A 317 -10.01 -1.98 24.94
C TRP A 317 -10.38 -0.51 24.85
N VAL A 318 -10.57 -0.04 23.61
CA VAL A 318 -11.00 1.34 23.33
C VAL A 318 -12.17 1.37 22.35
N VAL A 319 -13.05 2.34 22.49
CA VAL A 319 -14.09 2.62 21.49
C VAL A 319 -13.45 3.38 20.33
N ARG A 320 -13.26 2.70 19.21
CA ARG A 320 -12.66 3.30 18.01
C ARG A 320 -13.63 4.20 17.28
N SER A 321 -14.90 3.83 17.25
CA SER A 321 -15.99 4.62 16.69
C SER A 321 -17.31 4.27 17.38
N ASP A 322 -18.12 5.29 17.64
CA ASP A 322 -19.54 5.17 17.92
C ASP A 322 -20.31 5.67 16.69
N THR A 323 -21.05 4.80 16.05
CA THR A 323 -21.76 5.11 14.81
C THR A 323 -23.20 5.59 15.03
N SER A 324 -23.66 5.70 16.28
CA SER A 324 -24.95 6.30 16.60
C SER A 324 -24.94 7.80 16.26
N PRO A 325 -25.97 8.38 15.65
CA PRO A 325 -27.25 7.79 15.23
C PRO A 325 -27.26 7.27 13.77
N PHE A 326 -26.09 7.16 13.11
CA PHE A 326 -25.98 6.84 11.67
C PHE A 326 -26.33 5.38 11.35
N THR A 327 -26.11 4.46 12.30
CA THR A 327 -26.39 3.03 12.11
C THR A 327 -27.32 2.52 13.21
N LYS A 328 -28.05 1.44 12.90
CA LYS A 328 -28.87 0.73 13.89
C LYS A 328 -28.14 -0.46 14.51
N ARG A 329 -27.43 -1.22 13.70
CA ARG A 329 -26.69 -2.40 14.14
C ARG A 329 -25.56 -2.73 13.17
N LEU A 330 -24.34 -2.58 13.64
CA LEU A 330 -23.18 -3.06 12.92
C LEU A 330 -23.02 -4.57 13.14
N VAL A 331 -22.96 -5.32 12.02
CA VAL A 331 -22.83 -6.79 12.08
C VAL A 331 -21.44 -7.26 11.61
N GLN A 332 -20.73 -6.46 10.84
CA GLN A 332 -19.37 -6.78 10.37
C GLN A 332 -18.63 -5.49 10.01
N GLN A 333 -17.32 -5.54 10.08
CA GLN A 333 -16.43 -4.50 9.59
C GLN A 333 -15.21 -5.10 8.88
N ALA A 334 -14.59 -4.28 8.04
CA ALA A 334 -13.31 -4.59 7.41
C ALA A 334 -12.43 -3.33 7.37
N VAL A 335 -11.14 -3.50 7.57
CA VAL A 335 -10.18 -2.41 7.41
C VAL A 335 -9.82 -2.31 5.93
N THR A 336 -9.94 -1.11 5.37
CA THR A 336 -9.51 -0.84 4.00
C THR A 336 -7.99 -0.70 3.93
N GLN A 337 -7.44 -0.78 2.73
CA GLN A 337 -6.02 -0.56 2.51
C GLN A 337 -5.57 0.88 2.85
N ASN A 338 -6.51 1.82 2.87
CA ASN A 338 -6.28 3.22 3.24
C ASN A 338 -6.33 3.47 4.75
N GLY A 339 -6.60 2.43 5.56
CA GLY A 339 -6.75 2.53 7.01
C GLY A 339 -8.15 2.96 7.47
N ASP A 340 -9.09 3.19 6.55
CA ASP A 340 -10.49 3.42 6.88
C ASP A 340 -11.17 2.10 7.29
N ILE A 341 -12.35 2.20 7.95
CA ILE A 341 -13.14 1.04 8.33
C ILE A 341 -14.45 1.05 7.57
N LEU A 342 -14.73 -0.03 6.86
CA LEU A 342 -16.06 -0.30 6.30
C LEU A 342 -16.89 -1.03 7.35
N GLY A 343 -18.08 -0.52 7.68
CA GLY A 343 -19.00 -1.14 8.64
C GLY A 343 -20.33 -1.49 7.95
N VAL A 344 -20.88 -2.66 8.23
CA VAL A 344 -22.13 -3.15 7.65
C VAL A 344 -23.29 -2.90 8.61
N ASP A 345 -24.27 -2.09 8.20
CA ASP A 345 -25.57 -1.96 8.90
C ASP A 345 -26.61 -2.85 8.22
N PHE A 346 -26.91 -3.97 8.88
CA PHE A 346 -27.86 -4.96 8.41
C PHE A 346 -29.30 -4.41 8.29
N ASP A 347 -29.73 -3.61 9.25
CA ASP A 347 -31.13 -3.18 9.36
C ASP A 347 -31.45 -1.99 8.44
N GLN A 348 -30.46 -1.17 8.10
CA GLN A 348 -30.64 0.00 7.22
C GLN A 348 -30.22 -0.24 5.77
N ASN A 349 -29.79 -1.45 5.42
CA ASN A 349 -29.28 -1.78 4.08
C ASN A 349 -28.10 -0.91 3.65
N ARG A 350 -27.11 -0.70 4.55
CA ARG A 350 -25.96 0.20 4.32
C ARG A 350 -24.63 -0.44 4.57
N VAL A 351 -23.64 0.06 3.86
CA VAL A 351 -22.23 -0.05 4.25
C VAL A 351 -21.74 1.37 4.54
N VAL A 352 -21.30 1.64 5.76
CA VAL A 352 -20.73 2.93 6.17
C VAL A 352 -19.22 2.90 6.04
N LEU A 353 -18.63 4.01 5.60
CA LEU A 353 -17.19 4.22 5.66
C LEU A 353 -16.90 5.12 6.87
N LEU A 354 -16.02 4.63 7.72
CA LEU A 354 -15.51 5.35 8.88
C LEU A 354 -14.08 5.77 8.57
N SER A 355 -13.81 7.06 8.65
CA SER A 355 -12.49 7.63 8.41
C SER A 355 -12.02 8.38 9.65
N ASP A 356 -10.71 8.51 9.80
CA ASP A 356 -10.12 9.32 10.86
C ASP A 356 -10.66 10.76 10.79
N VAL A 357 -11.12 11.28 11.92
CA VAL A 357 -11.67 12.65 12.01
C VAL A 357 -10.67 13.69 11.54
N SER A 358 -9.39 13.50 11.83
CA SER A 358 -8.33 14.41 11.38
C SER A 358 -8.12 14.35 9.87
N ALA A 359 -8.34 13.20 9.24
CA ALA A 359 -8.22 13.02 7.79
C ALA A 359 -9.42 13.58 7.01
N LEU A 360 -10.61 13.64 7.61
CA LEU A 360 -11.83 14.14 6.97
C LEU A 360 -11.74 15.61 6.51
N TYR A 361 -10.90 16.40 7.17
CA TYR A 361 -10.72 17.83 6.87
C TYR A 361 -9.44 18.16 6.11
N ALA A 362 -8.65 17.16 5.72
CA ALA A 362 -7.27 17.36 5.30
C ALA A 362 -7.03 17.32 3.78
N GLY A 363 -7.98 16.79 3.01
CA GLY A 363 -7.79 16.58 1.58
C GLY A 363 -6.76 15.48 1.23
N LEU A 364 -6.50 15.31 -0.07
CA LEU A 364 -5.46 14.44 -0.59
C LEU A 364 -4.17 15.23 -0.84
N VAL A 365 -3.04 14.59 -0.57
CA VAL A 365 -1.72 15.08 -0.97
C VAL A 365 -1.34 14.40 -2.28
N VAL A 366 -1.42 15.15 -3.35
CA VAL A 366 -1.09 14.70 -4.71
C VAL A 366 0.27 15.26 -5.07
N ARG A 367 1.16 14.43 -5.64
CA ARG A 367 2.47 14.86 -6.13
C ARG A 367 2.79 14.23 -7.47
N VAL A 368 3.08 15.04 -8.46
CA VAL A 368 3.61 14.59 -9.75
C VAL A 368 5.12 14.41 -9.58
N VAL A 369 5.55 13.17 -9.36
CA VAL A 369 6.94 12.84 -9.06
C VAL A 369 7.81 12.76 -10.30
N ARG A 370 7.21 12.41 -11.46
CA ARG A 370 7.93 12.30 -12.73
C ARG A 370 6.99 12.52 -13.92
N VAL A 371 7.52 13.13 -14.98
CA VAL A 371 6.86 13.16 -16.30
C VAL A 371 7.85 12.63 -17.34
N ASN A 372 7.45 11.59 -18.05
CA ASN A 372 8.23 10.99 -19.13
C ASN A 372 7.55 11.28 -20.47
N ALA A 373 8.19 12.13 -21.27
CA ALA A 373 7.73 12.52 -22.60
C ALA A 373 8.60 11.92 -23.72
N ASN A 374 9.41 10.88 -23.45
CA ASN A 374 10.30 10.28 -24.46
C ASN A 374 9.54 9.67 -25.65
N SER A 375 8.29 9.26 -25.43
CA SER A 375 7.39 8.69 -26.46
C SER A 375 6.40 9.73 -27.00
N PHE A 376 6.77 11.02 -26.94
CA PHE A 376 5.90 12.12 -27.36
C PHE A 376 5.28 11.86 -28.75
N PRO A 377 3.97 12.11 -28.97
CA PRO A 377 3.04 12.85 -28.10
C PRO A 377 2.43 12.03 -26.96
N THR A 378 2.77 10.76 -26.78
CA THR A 378 2.36 10.00 -25.61
C THR A 378 3.24 10.38 -24.42
N VAL A 379 2.60 10.81 -23.33
CA VAL A 379 3.23 11.25 -22.10
C VAL A 379 2.79 10.34 -20.96
N PHE A 380 3.75 10.00 -20.09
CA PHE A 380 3.51 9.27 -18.86
C PHE A 380 3.81 10.17 -17.68
N ALA A 381 2.89 10.26 -16.73
CA ALA A 381 3.07 10.99 -15.49
C ALA A 381 2.93 10.05 -14.30
N ASP A 382 3.99 9.94 -13.51
CA ASP A 382 3.97 9.22 -12.24
C ASP A 382 3.48 10.17 -11.14
N VAL A 383 2.42 9.77 -10.47
CA VAL A 383 1.72 10.57 -9.47
C VAL A 383 1.59 9.78 -8.18
N THR A 384 2.01 10.34 -7.07
CA THR A 384 1.73 9.76 -5.74
C THR A 384 0.50 10.42 -5.14
N VAL A 385 -0.35 9.60 -4.53
CA VAL A 385 -1.56 10.04 -3.85
C VAL A 385 -1.55 9.51 -2.42
N GLU A 386 -1.50 10.40 -1.47
CA GLU A 386 -1.42 10.09 -0.04
C GLU A 386 -2.50 10.88 0.72
N ASN A 387 -2.86 10.41 1.91
CA ASN A 387 -3.56 11.25 2.85
C ASN A 387 -2.59 12.27 3.50
N LYS A 388 -3.10 13.20 4.30
CA LYS A 388 -2.26 14.21 4.96
C LYS A 388 -1.22 13.60 5.90
N LEU A 389 -1.50 12.43 6.49
CA LEU A 389 -0.59 11.70 7.37
C LEU A 389 0.54 10.99 6.61
N GLY A 390 0.48 10.93 5.28
CA GLY A 390 1.46 10.25 4.43
C GLY A 390 1.16 8.79 4.15
N SER A 391 -0.03 8.30 4.52
CA SER A 391 -0.45 6.94 4.17
C SER A 391 -0.87 6.88 2.70
N PRO A 392 -0.48 5.83 1.96
CA PRO A 392 -0.89 5.63 0.57
C PRO A 392 -2.40 5.58 0.40
N VAL A 393 -2.94 6.24 -0.62
CA VAL A 393 -4.33 6.07 -1.06
C VAL A 393 -4.34 5.11 -2.24
N VAL A 394 -4.93 3.93 -2.06
CA VAL A 394 -4.98 2.85 -3.06
C VAL A 394 -6.39 2.63 -3.58
N GLY A 395 -6.51 1.93 -4.73
CA GLY A 395 -7.80 1.61 -5.33
C GLY A 395 -8.40 2.71 -6.19
N LEU A 396 -7.64 3.75 -6.52
CA LEU A 396 -8.07 4.77 -7.47
C LEU A 396 -8.03 4.22 -8.90
N ASN A 397 -8.97 4.68 -9.72
CA ASN A 397 -9.04 4.36 -11.15
C ASN A 397 -8.95 5.62 -12.00
N ALA A 398 -8.92 5.49 -13.32
CA ALA A 398 -8.73 6.62 -14.23
C ALA A 398 -9.76 7.77 -14.04
N ASN A 399 -10.98 7.44 -13.59
CA ASN A 399 -12.03 8.45 -13.37
C ASN A 399 -11.77 9.33 -12.13
N ASN A 400 -10.86 8.91 -11.25
CA ASN A 400 -10.45 9.72 -10.10
C ASN A 400 -9.47 10.82 -10.47
N PHE A 401 -8.90 10.79 -11.69
CA PHE A 401 -7.84 11.71 -12.12
C PHE A 401 -8.34 12.66 -13.21
N ILE A 402 -7.98 13.91 -13.07
CA ILE A 402 -8.15 14.94 -14.09
C ILE A 402 -6.76 15.48 -14.41
N ALA A 403 -6.36 15.40 -15.67
CA ALA A 403 -5.11 15.98 -16.15
C ALA A 403 -5.42 17.22 -16.97
N THR A 404 -4.73 18.33 -16.69
CA THR A 404 -4.84 19.59 -17.41
C THR A 404 -3.48 19.99 -17.94
N GLU A 405 -3.34 20.11 -19.26
CA GLU A 405 -2.10 20.51 -19.93
C GLU A 405 -2.28 21.89 -20.56
N SER A 406 -1.40 22.84 -20.20
CA SER A 406 -1.46 24.23 -20.71
C SER A 406 -2.87 24.83 -20.58
N HIS A 407 -3.54 24.59 -19.45
CA HIS A 407 -4.91 25.04 -19.12
C HIS A 407 -6.03 24.39 -19.95
N ALA A 408 -5.74 23.33 -20.70
CA ALA A 408 -6.75 22.53 -21.40
C ALA A 408 -6.85 21.13 -20.80
N ALA A 409 -8.06 20.68 -20.52
CA ALA A 409 -8.30 19.35 -19.96
C ALA A 409 -7.93 18.25 -20.96
N VAL A 410 -7.16 17.29 -20.53
CA VAL A 410 -6.89 16.05 -21.28
C VAL A 410 -8.09 15.12 -21.07
N SER A 411 -8.95 15.03 -22.08
CA SER A 411 -10.20 14.27 -21.97
C SER A 411 -9.99 12.76 -22.08
N SER A 412 -10.84 11.99 -21.40
CA SER A 412 -11.05 10.57 -21.68
C SER A 412 -11.53 10.39 -23.15
N PRO A 413 -11.07 9.38 -23.93
CA PRO A 413 -10.34 8.19 -23.49
C PRO A 413 -8.81 8.30 -23.56
N SER A 414 -8.24 9.47 -23.76
CA SER A 414 -6.79 9.63 -23.85
C SER A 414 -6.08 9.45 -22.51
N LEU A 415 -6.75 9.72 -21.39
CA LEU A 415 -6.21 9.49 -20.04
C LEU A 415 -6.48 8.05 -19.60
N ALA A 416 -5.44 7.29 -19.31
CA ALA A 416 -5.53 5.94 -18.81
C ALA A 416 -4.50 5.69 -17.69
N LEU A 417 -4.83 4.78 -16.77
CA LEU A 417 -3.86 4.22 -15.81
C LEU A 417 -3.14 3.03 -16.46
N THR A 418 -1.82 3.00 -16.30
CA THR A 418 -1.00 1.89 -16.83
C THR A 418 -0.69 0.82 -15.79
N ASN A 419 -1.03 1.05 -14.51
CA ASN A 419 -0.68 0.19 -13.38
C ASN A 419 -1.83 -0.75 -12.95
N SER A 420 -2.76 -1.08 -13.82
CA SER A 420 -3.90 -1.95 -13.49
C SER A 420 -3.56 -3.44 -13.36
N ASP A 421 -2.36 -3.85 -13.76
CA ASP A 421 -1.87 -5.24 -13.62
C ASP A 421 -0.85 -5.37 -12.47
N PRO A 422 -0.55 -6.58 -11.97
CA PRO A 422 0.33 -6.77 -10.82
C PRO A 422 1.65 -6.05 -11.05
N VAL A 423 1.87 -5.02 -10.25
CA VAL A 423 3.03 -4.13 -10.32
C VAL A 423 4.29 -4.97 -10.13
N SER A 424 5.21 -4.94 -11.10
CA SER A 424 6.51 -5.59 -10.95
C SER A 424 7.30 -4.95 -9.81
N ASN A 425 8.13 -5.75 -9.14
CA ASN A 425 9.00 -5.26 -8.08
C ASN A 425 10.41 -5.04 -8.64
N ASP A 426 10.94 -3.83 -8.48
CA ASP A 426 12.35 -3.54 -8.73
C ASP A 426 13.08 -3.51 -7.39
N VAL A 427 14.04 -4.41 -7.23
CA VAL A 427 14.78 -4.60 -5.99
C VAL A 427 16.25 -4.29 -6.20
N ALA A 428 16.81 -3.44 -5.33
CA ALA A 428 18.25 -3.32 -5.15
C ALA A 428 18.67 -4.15 -3.92
N LEU A 429 19.43 -5.22 -4.15
CA LEU A 429 20.07 -5.98 -3.09
C LEU A 429 21.34 -5.23 -2.68
N LEU A 430 21.26 -4.50 -1.56
CA LEU A 430 22.39 -3.82 -0.97
C LEU A 430 23.11 -4.77 -0.02
N VAL A 431 24.39 -5.02 -0.26
CA VAL A 431 25.18 -5.96 0.54
C VAL A 431 26.24 -5.19 1.32
N GLU A 432 26.18 -5.30 2.64
CA GLU A 432 27.21 -4.81 3.55
C GLU A 432 28.58 -5.42 3.23
N ARG A 433 29.65 -4.64 3.43
CA ARG A 433 31.02 -5.10 3.18
C ARG A 433 31.90 -4.96 4.43
N SER A 434 31.32 -5.14 5.61
CA SER A 434 32.09 -5.21 6.86
C SER A 434 32.82 -6.56 7.00
N PRO A 435 33.84 -6.65 7.82
CA PRO A 435 34.39 -7.92 8.27
C PRO A 435 33.36 -8.77 9.04
N ASP A 436 32.40 -8.14 9.72
CA ASP A 436 31.41 -8.81 10.56
C ASP A 436 30.41 -9.64 9.74
N ILE A 437 29.94 -9.11 8.60
CA ILE A 437 29.08 -9.90 7.71
C ILE A 437 29.85 -11.03 7.02
N ASP A 438 31.14 -10.84 6.72
CA ASP A 438 31.97 -11.85 6.08
C ASP A 438 32.24 -13.04 7.02
N ALA A 439 32.18 -12.85 8.32
CA ALA A 439 32.22 -13.92 9.30
C ALA A 439 31.04 -14.93 9.16
N ASN A 440 29.91 -14.49 8.57
CA ASN A 440 28.72 -15.28 8.29
C ASN A 440 28.59 -15.57 6.78
N ARG A 441 29.70 -15.81 6.10
CA ARG A 441 29.78 -15.90 4.62
C ARG A 441 28.82 -16.91 4.01
N ALA A 442 28.65 -18.08 4.62
CA ALA A 442 27.77 -19.12 4.10
C ALA A 442 26.29 -18.69 4.14
N ASP A 443 25.86 -18.07 5.24
CA ASP A 443 24.49 -17.55 5.39
C ASP A 443 24.24 -16.37 4.44
N LEU A 444 25.25 -15.54 4.21
CA LEU A 444 25.20 -14.45 3.24
C LEU A 444 25.03 -14.97 1.81
N GLU A 445 25.78 -16.00 1.42
CA GLU A 445 25.66 -16.64 0.10
C GLU A 445 24.26 -17.25 -0.12
N GLN A 446 23.72 -17.88 0.91
CA GLN A 446 22.36 -18.41 0.88
C GLN A 446 21.33 -17.28 0.77
N ALA A 447 21.44 -16.20 1.57
CA ALA A 447 20.52 -15.07 1.52
C ALA A 447 20.51 -14.38 0.15
N VAL A 448 21.67 -14.24 -0.50
CA VAL A 448 21.78 -13.68 -1.88
C VAL A 448 21.07 -14.60 -2.88
N ALA A 449 21.27 -15.91 -2.77
CA ALA A 449 20.65 -16.90 -3.68
C ALA A 449 19.12 -16.94 -3.51
N ASP A 450 18.64 -16.84 -2.27
CA ASP A 450 17.21 -16.83 -1.94
C ASP A 450 16.54 -15.54 -2.40
N ALA A 451 17.17 -14.38 -2.20
CA ALA A 451 16.69 -13.09 -2.68
C ALA A 451 16.50 -13.11 -4.20
N TYR A 452 17.49 -13.59 -4.95
CA TYR A 452 17.37 -13.72 -6.40
C TYR A 452 16.21 -14.64 -6.81
N GLY A 453 16.16 -15.85 -6.20
CA GLY A 453 15.16 -16.86 -6.57
C GLY A 453 13.73 -16.43 -6.30
N ALA A 454 13.52 -15.61 -5.30
CA ALA A 454 12.19 -15.18 -4.90
C ALA A 454 11.73 -13.87 -5.57
N VAL A 455 12.65 -12.98 -5.97
CA VAL A 455 12.30 -11.74 -6.69
C VAL A 455 12.04 -12.00 -8.18
N THR A 456 12.89 -12.77 -8.85
CA THR A 456 12.90 -12.91 -10.32
C THR A 456 11.62 -13.46 -10.97
N PRO A 457 10.76 -14.27 -10.33
CA PRO A 457 9.48 -14.69 -10.93
C PRO A 457 8.48 -13.55 -11.16
N ARG A 458 8.55 -12.46 -10.36
CA ARG A 458 7.58 -11.36 -10.40
C ARG A 458 8.23 -9.96 -10.35
N GLY A 459 9.53 -9.88 -10.58
CA GLY A 459 10.28 -8.63 -10.47
C GLY A 459 11.67 -8.71 -11.05
N ARG A 460 12.45 -7.66 -10.85
CA ARG A 460 13.83 -7.54 -11.29
C ARG A 460 14.72 -7.23 -10.09
N ILE A 461 15.94 -7.74 -10.09
CA ILE A 461 16.90 -7.54 -9.02
C ILE A 461 18.25 -7.10 -9.56
N LYS A 462 18.87 -6.11 -8.90
CA LYS A 462 20.24 -5.69 -9.09
C LYS A 462 21.00 -5.75 -7.78
N ALA A 463 22.33 -5.79 -7.81
CA ALA A 463 23.16 -5.84 -6.62
C ALA A 463 24.05 -4.59 -6.51
N VAL A 464 24.12 -4.07 -5.28
CA VAL A 464 24.97 -2.94 -4.89
C VAL A 464 25.81 -3.37 -3.67
N SER A 465 27.09 -3.07 -3.67
CA SER A 465 27.97 -3.29 -2.52
C SER A 465 28.19 -2.00 -1.73
N ALA A 466 28.01 -2.05 -0.39
CA ALA A 466 28.30 -0.96 0.53
C ALA A 466 29.76 -1.05 0.99
N GLY A 467 30.73 -0.95 0.06
CA GLY A 467 32.16 -0.90 0.37
C GLY A 467 32.64 0.51 0.80
N ALA A 468 33.94 0.73 0.80
CA ALA A 468 34.52 2.08 1.05
C ALA A 468 34.05 3.11 0.02
N GLN A 469 33.87 2.68 -1.20
CA GLN A 469 33.11 3.36 -2.25
C GLN A 469 32.06 2.36 -2.74
N PRO A 470 30.76 2.62 -2.55
CA PRO A 470 29.70 1.74 -3.02
C PRO A 470 29.70 1.63 -4.54
N VAL A 471 29.42 0.43 -5.04
CA VAL A 471 29.45 0.11 -6.47
C VAL A 471 28.23 -0.78 -6.81
N ARG A 472 27.64 -0.54 -8.01
CA ARG A 472 26.70 -1.48 -8.60
C ARG A 472 27.49 -2.68 -9.14
N GLU A 473 27.26 -3.85 -8.56
CA GLU A 473 27.96 -5.10 -8.87
C GLU A 473 27.25 -5.89 -9.98
N ALA A 474 25.90 -5.90 -9.95
CA ALA A 474 25.08 -6.58 -10.94
C ALA A 474 23.90 -5.72 -11.36
N ASP A 475 23.56 -5.77 -12.65
CA ASP A 475 22.38 -5.09 -13.19
C ASP A 475 21.19 -6.04 -13.34
N PHE A 476 20.02 -5.50 -13.71
CA PHE A 476 18.84 -6.28 -14.03
C PHE A 476 19.09 -7.26 -15.19
N GLY A 477 18.48 -8.45 -15.10
CA GLY A 477 18.53 -9.45 -16.17
C GLY A 477 19.74 -10.40 -16.13
N GLU A 478 20.62 -10.29 -15.13
CA GLU A 478 21.71 -11.25 -14.95
C GLU A 478 21.16 -12.64 -14.61
N THR A 479 21.86 -13.70 -15.01
CA THR A 479 21.51 -15.07 -14.62
C THR A 479 21.83 -15.31 -13.14
N ARG A 480 21.13 -16.26 -12.48
CA ARG A 480 21.31 -16.56 -11.06
C ARG A 480 22.77 -16.78 -10.64
N LEU A 481 23.53 -17.56 -11.43
CA LEU A 481 24.94 -17.87 -11.13
C LEU A 481 25.82 -16.63 -11.27
N ARG A 482 25.60 -15.81 -12.30
CA ARG A 482 26.38 -14.61 -12.54
C ARG A 482 26.05 -13.55 -11.49
N PHE A 483 24.76 -13.35 -11.20
CA PHE A 483 24.30 -12.43 -10.16
C PHE A 483 24.92 -12.77 -8.80
N GLY A 484 24.81 -14.03 -8.33
CA GLY A 484 25.36 -14.45 -7.04
C GLY A 484 26.88 -14.21 -6.96
N ARG A 485 27.62 -14.51 -8.03
CA ARG A 485 29.07 -14.27 -8.08
C ARG A 485 29.39 -12.78 -8.02
N GLN A 486 28.71 -11.96 -8.81
CA GLN A 486 28.91 -10.51 -8.85
C GLN A 486 28.51 -9.84 -7.52
N ALA A 487 27.35 -10.21 -6.98
CA ALA A 487 26.87 -9.67 -5.71
C ALA A 487 27.81 -9.93 -4.53
N LEU A 488 28.69 -10.91 -4.62
CA LEU A 488 29.60 -11.34 -3.55
C LEU A 488 31.08 -11.09 -3.87
N GLN A 489 31.41 -10.46 -4.99
CA GLN A 489 32.81 -10.31 -5.44
C GLN A 489 33.60 -9.26 -4.66
N ALA A 490 32.93 -8.19 -4.18
CA ALA A 490 33.62 -7.11 -3.48
C ALA A 490 34.20 -7.60 -2.13
N ALA A 491 35.45 -7.27 -1.88
CA ALA A 491 36.14 -7.64 -0.65
C ALA A 491 35.61 -6.87 0.57
N PRO A 492 35.58 -7.49 1.76
CA PRO A 492 35.26 -6.82 3.01
C PRO A 492 36.25 -5.68 3.31
N THR A 493 35.77 -4.63 3.96
CA THR A 493 36.58 -3.49 4.37
C THR A 493 36.05 -2.87 5.65
N PRO A 494 36.92 -2.50 6.62
CA PRO A 494 36.48 -1.78 7.82
C PRO A 494 36.05 -0.34 7.53
N LYS A 495 36.30 0.17 6.30
CA LYS A 495 35.93 1.53 5.87
C LYS A 495 34.67 1.55 4.99
N TRP A 496 33.80 0.55 5.13
CA TRP A 496 32.56 0.51 4.37
C TRP A 496 31.61 1.66 4.74
N ARG A 497 30.73 2.03 3.82
CA ARG A 497 29.87 3.22 3.93
C ARG A 497 28.41 2.85 3.75
N PHE A 498 27.65 2.94 4.84
CA PHE A 498 26.23 2.67 4.84
C PHE A 498 25.44 3.74 4.06
N ASP A 499 25.62 5.02 4.43
CA ASP A 499 24.91 6.16 3.86
C ASP A 499 25.04 6.25 2.34
N LEU A 500 26.25 6.11 1.83
CA LEU A 500 26.51 6.12 0.40
C LEU A 500 25.97 4.87 -0.30
N GLY A 501 25.99 3.70 0.37
CA GLY A 501 25.42 2.46 -0.15
C GLY A 501 23.93 2.56 -0.33
N VAL A 502 23.20 3.02 0.68
CA VAL A 502 21.75 3.25 0.62
C VAL A 502 21.40 4.28 -0.46
N ARG A 503 22.19 5.35 -0.54
CA ARG A 503 21.97 6.39 -1.56
C ARG A 503 22.15 5.84 -2.97
N LEU A 504 23.23 5.10 -3.23
CA LEU A 504 23.46 4.49 -4.55
C LEU A 504 22.37 3.48 -4.90
N ALA A 505 21.98 2.62 -3.96
CA ALA A 505 20.90 1.64 -4.17
C ALA A 505 19.57 2.34 -4.54
N GLY A 506 19.27 3.46 -3.88
CA GLY A 506 18.12 4.30 -4.21
C GLY A 506 18.22 4.93 -5.59
N ASP A 507 19.35 5.55 -5.91
CA ASP A 507 19.59 6.18 -7.23
C ASP A 507 19.44 5.17 -8.38
N GLU A 508 19.92 3.94 -8.19
CA GLU A 508 19.79 2.84 -9.15
C GLU A 508 18.35 2.37 -9.39
N LEU A 509 17.47 2.55 -8.43
CA LEU A 509 16.04 2.24 -8.56
C LEU A 509 15.25 3.43 -9.13
N ILE A 510 15.59 4.66 -8.73
CA ILE A 510 14.85 5.86 -9.10
C ILE A 510 15.08 6.23 -10.56
N THR A 511 16.28 6.04 -11.08
CA THR A 511 16.62 6.33 -12.49
C THR A 511 16.13 5.26 -13.47
N GLY A 512 15.53 4.18 -12.97
CA GLY A 512 14.98 3.07 -13.75
C GLY A 512 13.63 3.34 -14.40
N VAL A 513 13.01 2.28 -14.92
CA VAL A 513 11.71 2.32 -15.60
C VAL A 513 10.59 2.68 -14.62
N THR A 514 9.59 3.43 -15.10
CA THR A 514 8.41 3.85 -14.35
C THR A 514 7.44 2.70 -14.07
N GLY A 515 6.67 2.80 -12.98
CA GLY A 515 5.54 1.90 -12.68
C GLY A 515 5.88 0.64 -11.87
N ALA A 516 7.13 0.43 -11.45
CA ALA A 516 7.51 -0.66 -10.55
C ALA A 516 7.51 -0.21 -9.08
N LYS A 517 7.14 -1.11 -8.16
CA LYS A 517 7.43 -0.94 -6.73
C LYS A 517 8.93 -1.03 -6.51
N LYS A 518 9.49 -0.08 -5.78
CA LYS A 518 10.94 0.01 -5.54
C LYS A 518 11.24 -0.39 -4.10
N SER A 519 12.20 -1.29 -3.92
CA SER A 519 12.62 -1.72 -2.59
C SER A 519 14.12 -1.98 -2.53
N ILE A 520 14.72 -1.59 -1.42
CA ILE A 520 16.09 -1.98 -1.07
C ILE A 520 15.99 -3.12 -0.07
N ILE A 521 16.56 -4.27 -0.38
CA ILE A 521 16.82 -5.35 0.58
C ILE A 521 18.27 -5.20 1.01
N TYR A 522 18.50 -4.91 2.27
CA TYR A 522 19.83 -4.68 2.81
C TYR A 522 20.28 -5.89 3.64
N LEU A 523 21.25 -6.64 3.12
CA LEU A 523 21.89 -7.75 3.85
C LEU A 523 22.97 -7.17 4.76
N SER A 524 22.78 -7.32 6.07
CA SER A 524 23.58 -6.67 7.10
C SER A 524 23.96 -7.61 8.22
N SER A 525 25.11 -7.35 8.85
CA SER A 525 25.49 -7.95 10.13
C SER A 525 24.62 -7.46 11.31
N GLY A 526 23.87 -6.37 11.10
CA GLY A 526 23.11 -5.65 12.14
C GLY A 526 23.82 -4.45 12.72
N LEU A 527 25.13 -4.34 12.53
CA LEU A 527 25.94 -3.28 13.10
C LEU A 527 26.28 -2.20 12.05
N LEU A 528 26.18 -0.95 12.42
CA LEU A 528 26.52 0.18 11.56
C LEU A 528 27.96 0.68 11.85
N PRO A 529 28.67 1.18 10.83
CA PRO A 529 30.00 1.75 11.07
C PRO A 529 29.90 3.10 11.77
N ALA A 530 30.92 3.51 12.50
CA ALA A 530 30.97 4.81 13.16
C ALA A 530 30.70 6.00 12.23
N ALA A 531 30.99 5.85 10.93
CA ALA A 531 30.76 6.85 9.89
C ALA A 531 29.48 6.60 9.07
N ALA A 532 28.52 5.85 9.62
CA ALA A 532 27.29 5.43 8.91
C ALA A 532 26.51 6.60 8.29
N PHE A 533 26.57 7.77 8.90
CA PHE A 533 25.79 8.96 8.52
C PHE A 533 26.68 10.20 8.32
N SER A 534 27.90 10.02 7.81
CA SER A 534 28.85 11.11 7.69
C SER A 534 28.63 12.02 6.48
N THR A 535 28.01 11.54 5.41
CA THR A 535 27.65 12.34 4.22
C THR A 535 26.15 12.65 4.18
N TYR A 536 25.33 11.66 4.49
CA TYR A 536 23.88 11.82 4.57
C TYR A 536 23.43 11.42 5.98
N SER A 537 22.70 12.29 6.66
CA SER A 537 22.10 11.98 7.95
C SER A 537 21.00 10.91 7.81
N LEU A 538 20.65 10.25 8.90
CA LEU A 538 19.57 9.27 8.95
C LEU A 538 18.23 9.86 8.44
N LEU A 539 17.91 11.08 8.84
CA LEU A 539 16.68 11.76 8.42
C LEU A 539 16.68 12.14 6.94
N GLU A 540 17.82 12.54 6.38
CA GLU A 540 17.94 12.81 4.95
C GLU A 540 17.80 11.55 4.11
N LEU A 541 18.35 10.42 4.56
CA LEU A 541 18.16 9.13 3.90
C LEU A 541 16.70 8.67 3.97
N ALA A 542 16.07 8.78 5.13
CA ALA A 542 14.66 8.43 5.29
C ALA A 542 13.77 9.30 4.39
N ALA A 543 13.98 10.61 4.37
CA ALA A 543 13.25 11.53 3.51
C ALA A 543 13.48 11.23 2.02
N TYR A 544 14.74 10.96 1.65
CA TYR A 544 15.08 10.61 0.26
C TYR A 544 14.36 9.35 -0.23
N LEU A 545 14.40 8.27 0.54
CA LEU A 545 13.75 7.02 0.18
C LEU A 545 12.23 7.18 0.15
N LYS A 546 11.64 7.78 1.19
CA LYS A 546 10.21 8.00 1.33
C LYS A 546 9.65 8.88 0.19
N ASN A 547 10.30 10.01 -0.11
CA ASN A 547 9.84 10.91 -1.16
C ASN A 547 9.90 10.29 -2.57
N ASN A 548 10.70 9.24 -2.76
CA ASN A 548 10.84 8.50 -4.00
C ASN A 548 10.11 7.15 -4.03
N ASP A 549 9.29 6.86 -3.01
CA ASP A 549 8.55 5.59 -2.85
C ASP A 549 9.46 4.35 -2.89
N VAL A 550 10.62 4.42 -2.22
CA VAL A 550 11.56 3.33 -2.08
C VAL A 550 11.50 2.80 -0.65
N ALA A 551 11.07 1.56 -0.46
CA ALA A 551 11.04 0.94 0.86
C ALA A 551 12.38 0.27 1.20
N PHE A 552 12.74 0.29 2.48
CA PHE A 552 13.99 -0.27 2.99
C PHE A 552 13.73 -1.47 3.90
N PHE A 553 14.27 -2.63 3.54
CA PHE A 553 14.11 -3.90 4.25
C PHE A 553 15.48 -4.41 4.72
N PRO A 554 15.90 -4.10 5.94
CA PRO A 554 17.11 -4.69 6.52
C PRO A 554 16.87 -6.15 6.87
N VAL A 555 17.79 -7.02 6.44
CA VAL A 555 17.80 -8.45 6.71
C VAL A 555 19.11 -8.78 7.41
N ILE A 556 19.00 -9.18 8.66
CA ILE A 556 20.16 -9.49 9.50
C ILE A 556 20.68 -10.89 9.18
N VAL A 557 21.95 -10.95 8.79
CA VAL A 557 22.69 -12.19 8.55
C VAL A 557 23.58 -12.47 9.76
N GLY A 558 23.27 -13.53 10.49
CA GLY A 558 23.88 -13.83 11.79
C GLY A 558 22.95 -13.54 12.96
N ASN A 559 23.50 -13.36 14.16
CA ASN A 559 22.75 -13.28 15.41
C ASN A 559 23.01 -12.00 16.21
N ALA A 560 23.58 -10.96 15.60
CA ALA A 560 23.80 -9.69 16.29
C ALA A 560 22.48 -8.97 16.57
N THR A 561 22.43 -8.21 17.67
CA THR A 561 21.34 -7.26 17.91
C THR A 561 21.51 -6.09 16.96
N PRO A 562 20.52 -5.80 16.09
CA PRO A 562 20.65 -4.72 15.11
C PRO A 562 20.58 -3.34 15.77
N ASP A 563 21.31 -2.38 15.19
CA ASP A 563 21.23 -0.98 15.57
C ASP A 563 19.83 -0.41 15.29
N GLU A 564 19.31 0.44 16.20
CA GLU A 564 17.95 0.98 16.15
C GLU A 564 17.67 1.79 14.87
N GLU A 565 18.68 2.42 14.30
CA GLU A 565 18.61 3.21 13.07
C GLU A 565 18.15 2.38 11.87
N LEU A 566 18.47 1.09 11.84
CA LEU A 566 18.00 0.18 10.79
C LEU A 566 16.48 -0.04 10.88
N SER A 567 15.97 -0.22 12.09
CA SER A 567 14.53 -0.35 12.35
C SER A 567 13.79 0.96 12.07
N PHE A 568 14.40 2.08 12.45
CA PHE A 568 13.86 3.41 12.17
C PHE A 568 13.74 3.64 10.65
N LEU A 569 14.83 3.42 9.88
CA LEU A 569 14.81 3.63 8.43
C LEU A 569 13.80 2.71 7.74
N ALA A 570 13.68 1.46 8.19
CA ALA A 570 12.68 0.52 7.71
C ALA A 570 11.25 1.05 7.93
N SER A 571 10.91 1.40 9.17
CA SER A 571 9.56 1.88 9.53
C SER A 571 9.17 3.17 8.80
N GLU A 572 10.10 4.13 8.67
CA GLU A 572 9.84 5.40 7.97
C GLU A 572 9.60 5.24 6.47
N THR A 573 10.13 4.18 5.87
CA THR A 573 10.03 3.92 4.43
C THR A 573 8.98 2.84 4.07
N GLY A 574 8.27 2.32 5.06
CA GLY A 574 7.25 1.27 4.88
C GLY A 574 7.82 -0.13 4.67
N GLY A 575 9.05 -0.37 5.13
CA GLY A 575 9.65 -1.69 5.20
C GLY A 575 9.63 -2.28 6.62
N THR A 576 10.23 -3.44 6.79
CA THR A 576 10.36 -4.16 8.08
C THR A 576 11.73 -4.77 8.21
N LEU A 577 12.27 -4.77 9.43
CA LEU A 577 13.49 -5.48 9.78
C LEU A 577 13.18 -6.97 9.96
N SER A 578 14.06 -7.83 9.45
CA SER A 578 13.91 -9.29 9.53
C SER A 578 15.28 -9.98 9.74
N PHE A 579 15.25 -11.26 10.11
CA PHE A 579 16.46 -12.08 10.24
C PHE A 579 16.48 -13.17 9.16
N ALA A 580 17.62 -13.37 8.54
CA ALA A 580 17.80 -14.42 7.52
C ALA A 580 17.56 -15.84 8.10
N SER A 581 17.88 -16.04 9.38
CA SER A 581 17.68 -17.29 10.13
C SER A 581 16.25 -17.52 10.63
N ALA A 582 15.32 -16.55 10.46
CA ALA A 582 13.91 -16.72 10.87
C ALA A 582 13.23 -17.88 10.10
N PRO A 583 12.23 -18.55 10.69
CA PRO A 583 11.58 -19.73 10.07
C PRO A 583 11.03 -19.49 8.65
N GLY A 584 10.57 -18.31 8.33
CA GLY A 584 10.14 -17.89 6.99
C GLY A 584 11.28 -17.36 6.11
N GLY A 585 12.37 -16.91 6.75
CA GLY A 585 13.57 -16.40 6.09
C GLY A 585 13.27 -15.35 5.03
N MET A 586 13.99 -15.40 3.91
CA MET A 586 13.84 -14.47 2.80
C MET A 586 12.45 -14.49 2.14
N LYS A 587 11.67 -15.57 2.27
CA LYS A 587 10.30 -15.64 1.72
C LYS A 587 9.37 -14.66 2.41
N ASP A 588 9.48 -14.51 3.73
CA ASP A 588 8.65 -13.56 4.49
C ASP A 588 9.03 -12.11 4.15
N VAL A 589 10.33 -11.83 4.01
CA VAL A 589 10.81 -10.52 3.54
C VAL A 589 10.17 -10.17 2.20
N LEU A 590 10.15 -11.11 1.26
CA LEU A 590 9.58 -10.90 -0.07
C LEU A 590 8.06 -10.86 -0.07
N GLY A 591 7.42 -11.61 0.82
CA GLY A 591 5.99 -11.44 1.10
C GLY A 591 5.68 -10.01 1.50
N ASN A 592 6.46 -9.43 2.41
CA ASN A 592 6.31 -8.04 2.85
C ASN A 592 6.60 -7.03 1.71
N VAL A 593 7.65 -7.26 0.90
CA VAL A 593 7.94 -6.42 -0.29
C VAL A 593 6.76 -6.44 -1.28
N GLN A 594 6.16 -7.59 -1.54
CA GLN A 594 5.03 -7.73 -2.45
C GLN A 594 3.73 -7.14 -1.88
N ALA A 595 3.49 -7.33 -0.58
CA ALA A 595 2.29 -6.84 0.11
C ALA A 595 2.33 -5.32 0.36
N ARG A 596 3.50 -4.68 0.26
CA ARG A 596 3.63 -3.23 0.49
C ARG A 596 2.67 -2.45 -0.40
N LEU A 597 1.91 -1.57 0.20
CA LEU A 597 1.09 -0.62 -0.53
C LEU A 597 1.95 0.46 -1.17
N THR A 598 1.57 0.90 -2.36
CA THR A 598 2.20 2.05 -3.02
C THR A 598 1.14 3.08 -3.34
N SER A 599 1.47 4.35 -3.13
CA SER A 599 0.66 5.49 -3.54
C SER A 599 0.86 5.87 -5.02
N LEU A 600 1.74 5.16 -5.74
CA LEU A 600 2.17 5.52 -7.08
C LEU A 600 1.18 5.07 -8.16
N TYR A 601 0.73 6.03 -8.95
CA TYR A 601 -0.11 5.84 -10.14
C TYR A 601 0.63 6.37 -11.36
N THR A 602 0.65 5.61 -12.45
CA THR A 602 1.20 6.08 -13.73
C THR A 602 0.06 6.40 -14.68
N LEU A 603 -0.13 7.68 -14.94
CA LEU A 603 -1.08 8.18 -15.92
C LEU A 603 -0.44 8.17 -17.30
N ARG A 604 -1.14 7.69 -18.31
CA ARG A 604 -0.78 7.79 -19.72
C ARG A 604 -1.79 8.68 -20.41
N PHE A 605 -1.31 9.68 -21.14
CA PHE A 605 -2.16 10.55 -21.96
C PHE A 605 -1.46 11.01 -23.22
N LYS A 606 -2.23 11.53 -24.16
CA LYS A 606 -1.70 12.15 -25.39
C LYS A 606 -1.63 13.66 -25.18
N SER A 607 -0.44 14.24 -25.35
CA SER A 607 -0.23 15.68 -25.25
C SER A 607 -1.07 16.46 -26.26
N LEU A 608 -1.58 17.58 -25.82
CA LEU A 608 -2.30 18.55 -26.64
C LEU A 608 -1.35 19.51 -27.35
N THR A 609 -0.08 19.52 -26.95
CA THR A 609 0.95 20.43 -27.48
C THR A 609 1.56 19.88 -28.77
N PRO A 610 1.67 20.68 -29.83
CA PRO A 610 2.32 20.28 -31.08
C PRO A 610 3.82 19.95 -30.90
N PRO A 611 4.38 18.96 -31.61
CA PRO A 611 5.77 18.50 -31.45
C PRO A 611 6.84 19.58 -31.70
N GLN A 612 6.53 20.62 -32.50
CA GLN A 612 7.47 21.69 -32.84
C GLN A 612 7.83 22.64 -31.70
N PHE A 613 7.17 22.49 -30.52
CA PHE A 613 7.39 23.35 -29.37
C PHE A 613 8.28 22.71 -28.29
N GLY A 614 9.27 21.90 -28.66
CA GLY A 614 10.17 21.20 -27.75
C GLY A 614 10.94 22.09 -26.75
N ASP A 615 11.12 23.38 -27.08
CA ASP A 615 11.79 24.35 -26.19
C ASP A 615 10.84 25.06 -25.22
N LYS A 616 9.53 24.85 -25.37
CA LYS A 616 8.52 25.47 -24.52
C LYS A 616 8.26 24.61 -23.30
N TYR A 617 8.21 25.26 -22.13
CA TYR A 617 7.71 24.64 -20.91
C TYR A 617 6.21 24.38 -21.04
N ILE A 618 5.79 23.14 -20.78
CA ILE A 618 4.40 22.69 -20.85
C ILE A 618 3.92 22.50 -19.42
N PRO A 619 3.07 23.39 -18.90
CA PRO A 619 2.45 23.21 -17.57
C PRO A 619 1.53 21.99 -17.58
N LEU A 620 1.60 21.20 -16.51
CA LEU A 620 0.76 20.02 -16.26
C LEU A 620 0.21 20.11 -14.86
N GLU A 621 -1.11 20.08 -14.73
CA GLU A 621 -1.82 19.97 -13.45
C GLU A 621 -2.51 18.61 -13.39
N ILE A 622 -2.39 17.94 -12.26
CA ILE A 622 -3.09 16.69 -11.97
C ILE A 622 -3.94 16.90 -10.73
N GLU A 623 -5.23 16.77 -10.90
CA GLU A 623 -6.21 16.77 -9.81
C GLU A 623 -6.69 15.32 -9.57
N VAL A 624 -6.83 14.94 -8.31
CA VAL A 624 -7.34 13.65 -7.87
C VAL A 624 -8.53 13.87 -6.97
N THR A 625 -9.62 13.16 -7.25
CA THR A 625 -10.83 13.17 -6.45
C THR A 625 -11.16 11.77 -5.99
N SER A 626 -11.36 11.58 -4.70
CA SER A 626 -11.82 10.34 -4.11
C SER A 626 -12.94 10.63 -3.13
N GLN A 627 -14.14 10.19 -3.46
CA GLN A 627 -15.35 10.44 -2.68
C GLN A 627 -15.59 11.95 -2.41
N LYS A 628 -15.37 12.39 -1.16
CA LYS A 628 -15.59 13.79 -0.74
C LYS A 628 -14.31 14.60 -0.58
N VAL A 629 -13.16 13.98 -0.85
CA VAL A 629 -11.86 14.64 -0.71
C VAL A 629 -11.17 14.76 -2.06
N SER A 630 -10.43 15.83 -2.24
CA SER A 630 -9.64 16.08 -3.45
C SER A 630 -8.27 16.64 -3.10
N GLY A 631 -7.35 16.55 -4.05
CA GLY A 631 -6.04 17.16 -3.99
C GLY A 631 -5.52 17.40 -5.38
N ARG A 632 -4.53 18.28 -5.53
CA ARG A 632 -3.91 18.57 -6.83
C ARG A 632 -2.43 18.86 -6.70
N ASP A 633 -1.72 18.68 -7.80
CA ASP A 633 -0.35 19.16 -7.95
C ASP A 633 -0.17 19.81 -9.32
N GLU A 634 0.65 20.87 -9.35
CA GLU A 634 1.06 21.58 -10.55
C GLU A 634 2.51 21.23 -10.84
N SER A 635 2.78 20.72 -12.04
CA SER A 635 4.08 20.32 -12.53
C SER A 635 4.28 20.87 -13.93
N GLY A 636 5.17 20.27 -14.68
CA GLY A 636 5.35 20.58 -16.11
C GLY A 636 6.60 19.91 -16.67
N TYR A 637 6.73 19.96 -17.96
CA TYR A 637 7.79 19.26 -18.65
C TYR A 637 8.17 19.98 -19.96
N TYR A 638 9.21 19.50 -20.61
CA TYR A 638 9.58 19.91 -21.97
C TYR A 638 9.40 18.72 -22.91
N ALA A 639 8.73 18.92 -24.05
CA ALA A 639 8.68 17.92 -25.11
C ALA A 639 10.09 17.67 -25.67
N PRO A 640 10.37 16.46 -26.19
CA PRO A 640 11.63 16.23 -26.91
C PRO A 640 11.77 17.24 -28.06
N ALA A 641 12.98 17.79 -28.24
CA ALA A 641 13.26 18.58 -29.43
C ALA A 641 13.09 17.66 -30.65
N THR A 642 12.34 18.08 -31.65
CA THR A 642 12.33 17.37 -32.93
C THR A 642 13.75 17.42 -33.47
N THR A 643 14.44 16.29 -33.52
CA THR A 643 15.64 16.16 -34.36
C THR A 643 15.15 16.47 -35.76
N GLY A 644 15.56 17.64 -36.27
CA GLY A 644 15.22 18.04 -37.62
C GLY A 644 15.50 16.86 -38.56
N SER A 645 14.50 16.44 -39.32
CA SER A 645 14.68 15.53 -40.41
C SER A 645 15.83 16.13 -41.27
N GLY A 646 16.98 15.45 -41.21
CA GLY A 646 18.11 15.83 -42.04
C GLY A 646 17.61 16.04 -43.44
N ALA A 647 17.85 17.20 -43.96
CA ALA A 647 17.66 17.51 -45.35
C ALA A 647 18.32 16.39 -46.17
N ALA A 648 17.52 15.58 -46.81
CA ALA A 648 17.96 14.79 -47.94
C ALA A 648 18.42 15.79 -49.00
N GLY A 649 19.68 16.20 -48.90
CA GLY A 649 20.37 16.91 -49.96
C GLY A 649 20.54 15.94 -51.12
N GLY A 650 19.79 16.19 -52.16
CA GLY A 650 20.08 15.60 -53.45
C GLY A 650 21.42 16.06 -53.98
N GLN A 651 22.17 15.16 -54.46
CA GLN A 651 22.79 15.11 -55.79
C GLN A 651 23.40 13.73 -55.99
#